data_1a4ab4398d737dbe4b8b3d8073f11365
#
_entry.id   1a4ab4398d737dbe4b8b3d8073f11365
#
_cell.length_a   1.000
_cell.length_b   1.000
_cell.length_c   1.000
_cell.angle_alpha   90.00
_cell.angle_beta   90.00
_cell.angle_gamma   90.00
#
_symmetry.space_group_name_H-M   'P 1'
#
loop_
_entity.id
_entity.type
_entity.pdbx_description
1 polymer ?
#
loop_
_entity_poly.entity_id
_entity_poly.type
_entity_poly.pdbx_seq_one_letter_code
_entity_poly.pdbx_strand_id
1 'polypeptide(L)'
;MKFNSFLKECQDKEVFKKLSIYAVFSWLFIQVVSVLQLPMGLPQEVVTYALILLLIGFPIYIFYIWKYQIEPIHKQEVLANGEVPAKRGFFGSKTPFQRYYFLSVFVISSLIALVLFFVIRNNFLSEKETSVAEIIPSEIKTSDKIGVLKFGNNTGNDSLDIIGKMTADWIIHGITQEDIAQVVSPQIVEDYTTIIKARLSLEEKATVLQDYFKPAQIVSGNFYQSGNKLIFQCTITDGKLDKTLISLDPVSCDSKNPLECIEELKQRILGYFITVDTYDDLEEIPPKYEAYKLFLEAKNASTYDENTIKRIEEAIAIDSEYFEPRIFQLTYYYDQENYKKADSILNTIAQKFNFGRRQQNIIQLYSALLEGNNRNVYRHVKEEYNLAPFDLNTNASMLVVAMQYVNKPEVIDSVFQVVDTRDSDAENCYYCSNRIYIKTIAELELKHYDSVLHYASKIFKYENQQDFLKPMAAAYLHLGKKPMDLLKSSGLRLTKEQESDFLLYTGTQSLILGDQDSAKIYFNALNKLNNSDSINFNTACAAYYSRDFIRAKKEFQTLKQRDSLDLDVIGFLANTYAKLNTLENAQQEIQLLKSMQREYQFGKIEYLLARYYAVLQDDTQVFHYLNRAVAAGSLYTSEKYQYDPHFTPYLSSPEFHNVMTYWH
;
A
#
# COMPACT_ATOMS: atom_id res chain seq x y z
N MET A 1 -9.32 19.58 58.35
CA MET A 1 -9.05 20.70 57.46
C MET A 1 -10.00 20.56 56.28
N LYS A 2 -10.83 21.55 55.97
CA LYS A 2 -11.70 21.48 54.79
C LYS A 2 -10.85 21.71 53.54
N PHE A 3 -11.21 21.07 52.44
CA PHE A 3 -10.43 21.14 51.17
C PHE A 3 -10.14 22.59 50.74
N ASN A 4 -11.10 23.49 50.89
CA ASN A 4 -10.91 24.92 50.58
C ASN A 4 -9.84 25.60 51.45
N SER A 5 -9.65 25.21 52.70
CA SER A 5 -8.60 25.76 53.56
C SER A 5 -7.21 25.21 53.17
N PHE A 6 -7.16 23.99 52.66
CA PHE A 6 -5.93 23.40 52.08
C PHE A 6 -5.50 24.15 50.79
N LEU A 7 -6.45 24.40 49.89
CA LEU A 7 -6.16 25.18 48.64
C LEU A 7 -5.68 26.60 48.96
N LYS A 8 -6.30 27.25 49.93
CA LYS A 8 -5.87 28.60 50.36
C LYS A 8 -4.44 28.57 50.90
N GLU A 9 -4.11 27.59 51.74
CA GLU A 9 -2.77 27.46 52.29
C GLU A 9 -1.71 27.11 51.20
N CYS A 10 -2.09 26.34 50.17
CA CYS A 10 -1.26 26.13 48.99
C CYS A 10 -1.04 27.43 48.19
N GLN A 11 -2.07 28.30 48.14
CA GLN A 11 -1.94 29.60 47.46
C GLN A 11 -1.04 30.55 48.26
N ASP A 12 -1.24 30.64 49.58
CA ASP A 12 -0.44 31.47 50.46
C ASP A 12 1.08 31.10 50.45
N LYS A 13 1.38 29.81 50.26
CA LYS A 13 2.74 29.23 50.13
C LYS A 13 3.25 29.21 48.70
N GLU A 14 2.57 29.85 47.77
CA GLU A 14 2.90 29.97 46.35
C GLU A 14 3.12 28.62 45.62
N VAL A 15 2.53 27.53 46.12
CA VAL A 15 2.72 26.18 45.54
C VAL A 15 2.26 26.17 44.08
N PHE A 16 1.08 26.73 43.79
CA PHE A 16 0.53 26.75 42.43
C PHE A 16 1.40 27.55 41.45
N LYS A 17 1.98 28.68 41.87
CA LYS A 17 2.90 29.49 41.06
C LYS A 17 4.13 28.70 40.66
N LYS A 18 4.69 27.92 41.58
CA LYS A 18 5.88 27.06 41.34
C LYS A 18 5.56 25.92 40.41
N LEU A 19 4.39 25.25 40.59
CA LEU A 19 3.95 24.19 39.69
C LEU A 19 3.68 24.70 38.28
N SER A 20 3.12 25.89 38.13
CA SER A 20 2.90 26.53 36.83
C SER A 20 4.22 26.80 36.09
N ILE A 21 5.28 27.16 36.80
CA ILE A 21 6.63 27.36 36.21
C ILE A 21 7.10 26.03 35.60
N TYR A 22 6.95 24.92 36.32
CA TYR A 22 7.34 23.62 35.79
C TYR A 22 6.52 23.24 34.56
N ALA A 23 5.21 23.44 34.60
CA ALA A 23 4.32 23.13 33.48
C ALA A 23 4.66 23.94 32.22
N VAL A 24 4.91 25.25 32.36
CA VAL A 24 5.32 26.13 31.23
C VAL A 24 6.68 25.71 30.70
N PHE A 25 7.65 25.44 31.58
CA PHE A 25 8.97 24.98 31.14
C PHE A 25 8.88 23.64 30.39
N SER A 26 8.11 22.70 30.91
CA SER A 26 7.90 21.38 30.29
C SER A 26 7.25 21.51 28.91
N TRP A 27 6.25 22.39 28.79
CA TRP A 27 5.60 22.67 27.51
C TRP A 27 6.56 23.28 26.50
N LEU A 28 7.32 24.31 26.89
CA LEU A 28 8.34 24.93 26.04
C LEU A 28 9.42 23.91 25.62
N PHE A 29 9.87 23.08 26.54
CA PHE A 29 10.88 22.07 26.24
C PHE A 29 10.39 21.08 25.19
N ILE A 30 9.15 20.56 25.32
CA ILE A 30 8.54 19.66 24.32
C ILE A 30 8.43 20.38 22.96
N GLN A 31 8.02 21.64 22.92
CA GLN A 31 7.93 22.42 21.68
C GLN A 31 9.30 22.54 20.98
N VAL A 32 10.34 22.87 21.76
CA VAL A 32 11.70 22.95 21.22
C VAL A 32 12.18 21.61 20.68
N VAL A 33 11.98 20.51 21.41
CA VAL A 33 12.37 19.17 20.96
C VAL A 33 11.61 18.78 19.70
N SER A 34 10.31 19.05 19.64
CA SER A 34 9.46 18.75 18.46
C SER A 34 9.89 19.54 17.22
N VAL A 35 10.25 20.83 17.37
CA VAL A 35 10.72 21.67 16.25
C VAL A 35 12.11 21.25 15.77
N LEU A 36 13.00 20.86 16.69
CA LEU A 36 14.36 20.45 16.36
C LEU A 36 14.45 19.01 15.82
N GLN A 37 13.43 18.20 16.00
CA GLN A 37 13.41 16.80 15.60
C GLN A 37 13.73 16.62 14.10
N LEU A 38 13.00 17.30 13.23
CA LEU A 38 13.16 17.23 11.77
C LEU A 38 14.51 17.78 11.27
N PRO A 39 14.96 19.01 11.67
CA PRO A 39 16.22 19.56 11.22
C PRO A 39 17.46 18.78 11.69
N MET A 40 17.36 18.09 12.84
CA MET A 40 18.46 17.33 13.42
C MET A 40 18.41 15.82 13.06
N GLY A 41 17.43 15.37 12.29
CA GLY A 41 17.28 13.97 11.91
C GLY A 41 17.04 13.03 13.11
N LEU A 42 16.40 13.52 14.19
CA LEU A 42 16.16 12.71 15.39
C LEU A 42 14.97 11.77 15.19
N PRO A 43 15.03 10.54 15.73
CA PRO A 43 13.91 9.60 15.70
C PRO A 43 12.63 10.17 16.33
N GLN A 44 11.46 9.73 15.87
CA GLN A 44 10.16 10.22 16.40
C GLN A 44 9.98 9.92 17.89
N GLU A 45 10.60 8.88 18.39
CA GLU A 45 10.56 8.44 19.78
C GLU A 45 11.20 9.45 20.75
N VAL A 46 12.06 10.36 20.27
CA VAL A 46 12.74 11.33 21.13
C VAL A 46 11.75 12.26 21.85
N VAL A 47 10.67 12.66 21.18
CA VAL A 47 9.59 13.46 21.80
C VAL A 47 8.89 12.66 22.89
N THR A 48 8.64 11.38 22.65
CA THR A 48 8.04 10.46 23.63
C THR A 48 8.94 10.27 24.85
N TYR A 49 10.26 10.05 24.65
CA TYR A 49 11.20 9.97 25.75
C TYR A 49 11.29 11.26 26.57
N ALA A 50 11.28 12.41 25.89
CA ALA A 50 11.25 13.73 26.55
C ALA A 50 9.99 13.89 27.42
N LEU A 51 8.81 13.48 26.90
CA LEU A 51 7.55 13.49 27.63
C LEU A 51 7.60 12.59 28.87
N ILE A 52 8.08 11.37 28.73
CA ILE A 52 8.24 10.41 29.83
C ILE A 52 9.15 11.00 30.94
N LEU A 53 10.29 11.57 30.55
CA LEU A 53 11.23 12.19 31.47
C LEU A 53 10.60 13.35 32.26
N LEU A 54 9.84 14.20 31.59
CA LEU A 54 9.14 15.30 32.25
C LEU A 54 8.02 14.82 33.18
N LEU A 55 7.27 13.79 32.77
CA LEU A 55 6.20 13.21 33.61
C LEU A 55 6.78 12.56 34.89
N ILE A 56 7.93 11.88 34.81
CA ILE A 56 8.64 11.32 35.97
C ILE A 56 9.25 12.45 36.83
N GLY A 57 9.77 13.49 36.19
CA GLY A 57 10.34 14.65 36.88
C GLY A 57 9.34 15.43 37.72
N PHE A 58 8.06 15.43 37.36
CA PHE A 58 7.03 16.19 38.04
C PHE A 58 6.82 15.81 39.51
N PRO A 59 6.61 14.54 39.90
CA PRO A 59 6.55 14.14 41.30
C PRO A 59 7.82 14.45 42.08
N ILE A 60 9.00 14.30 41.44
CA ILE A 60 10.28 14.62 42.04
C ILE A 60 10.36 16.12 42.37
N TYR A 61 9.88 16.96 41.44
CA TYR A 61 9.85 18.41 41.62
C TYR A 61 8.86 18.83 42.71
N ILE A 62 7.69 18.18 42.85
CA ILE A 62 6.74 18.42 43.93
C ILE A 62 7.37 18.08 45.30
N PHE A 63 8.10 16.94 45.37
CA PHE A 63 8.81 16.55 46.59
C PHE A 63 9.93 17.55 46.94
N TYR A 64 10.66 18.06 45.94
CA TYR A 64 11.68 19.08 46.11
C TYR A 64 11.09 20.39 46.69
N ILE A 65 9.94 20.86 46.15
CA ILE A 65 9.22 22.02 46.68
C ILE A 65 8.90 21.82 48.16
N TRP A 66 8.41 20.64 48.54
CA TRP A 66 8.10 20.34 49.94
C TRP A 66 9.34 20.45 50.82
N LYS A 67 10.40 19.72 50.50
CA LYS A 67 11.59 19.57 51.32
C LYS A 67 12.36 20.88 51.52
N TYR A 68 12.51 21.67 50.49
CA TYR A 68 13.40 22.82 50.51
C TYR A 68 12.69 24.16 50.64
N GLN A 69 11.40 24.22 50.37
CA GLN A 69 10.70 25.51 50.34
C GLN A 69 9.51 25.56 51.31
N ILE A 70 8.75 24.49 51.48
CA ILE A 70 7.54 24.46 52.35
C ILE A 70 7.89 24.02 53.77
N GLU A 71 8.70 22.99 53.95
CA GLU A 71 9.06 22.47 55.27
C GLU A 71 9.85 23.49 56.12
N PRO A 72 10.80 24.26 55.61
CA PRO A 72 11.45 25.30 56.37
C PRO A 72 10.52 26.42 56.85
N ILE A 73 9.60 26.86 55.98
CA ILE A 73 8.60 27.91 56.33
C ILE A 73 7.66 27.38 57.40
N HIS A 74 7.19 26.16 57.28
CA HIS A 74 6.30 25.53 58.24
C HIS A 74 7.00 25.32 59.62
N LYS A 75 8.28 25.05 59.66
CA LYS A 75 9.08 24.94 60.89
C LYS A 75 9.24 26.32 61.56
N GLN A 76 9.42 27.39 60.82
CA GLN A 76 9.49 28.76 61.32
C GLN A 76 8.13 29.21 61.91
N GLU A 77 7.01 28.93 61.26
CA GLU A 77 5.66 29.25 61.77
C GLU A 77 5.33 28.52 63.06
N VAL A 78 5.72 27.22 63.19
CA VAL A 78 5.56 26.42 64.41
C VAL A 78 6.38 26.96 65.57
N LEU A 79 7.62 27.39 65.30
CA LEU A 79 8.50 28.04 66.30
C LEU A 79 7.99 29.42 66.75
N ALA A 80 7.40 30.23 65.84
CA ALA A 80 6.83 31.51 66.13
C ALA A 80 5.59 31.45 67.02
N ASN A 81 4.83 30.30 66.95
CA ASN A 81 3.62 30.08 67.74
C ASN A 81 3.86 29.42 69.14
N GLY A 82 5.13 29.26 69.56
CA GLY A 82 5.47 28.81 70.93
C GLY A 82 5.29 27.30 71.20
N GLU A 83 5.04 26.49 70.18
CA GLU A 83 4.96 25.05 70.33
C GLU A 83 6.37 24.41 70.33
N VAL A 84 6.70 23.71 71.42
CA VAL A 84 7.97 22.96 71.51
C VAL A 84 7.97 21.78 70.56
N PRO A 85 8.92 21.67 69.65
CA PRO A 85 8.96 20.56 68.68
C PRO A 85 9.29 19.27 69.41
N ALA A 86 8.32 18.40 69.60
CA ALA A 86 8.56 17.04 70.09
C ALA A 86 9.49 16.29 69.15
N LYS A 87 10.55 15.63 69.63
CA LYS A 87 11.42 14.71 68.87
C LYS A 87 10.55 13.63 68.23
N ARG A 88 10.28 13.72 66.93
CA ARG A 88 9.45 12.79 66.18
C ARG A 88 10.31 11.89 65.34
N GLY A 89 10.16 10.57 65.53
CA GLY A 89 10.67 9.56 64.63
C GLY A 89 10.00 9.68 63.24
N PHE A 90 10.56 9.01 62.28
CA PHE A 90 10.18 9.01 60.85
C PHE A 90 8.66 8.79 60.57
N PHE A 91 7.89 8.28 61.57
CA PHE A 91 6.46 8.02 61.53
C PHE A 91 5.62 8.92 62.50
N GLY A 92 6.15 10.06 62.95
CA GLY A 92 5.40 10.97 63.83
C GLY A 92 4.15 11.58 63.20
N SER A 93 3.15 11.99 64.02
CA SER A 93 1.84 12.51 63.55
C SER A 93 2.03 13.70 62.61
N LYS A 94 1.63 13.50 61.34
CA LYS A 94 1.72 14.53 60.28
C LYS A 94 0.67 15.61 60.55
N THR A 95 1.00 16.90 60.33
CA THR A 95 0.03 18.00 60.37
C THR A 95 -1.08 17.78 59.34
N PRO A 96 -2.30 18.32 59.58
CA PRO A 96 -3.36 18.18 58.57
C PRO A 96 -2.97 18.64 57.18
N PHE A 97 -2.22 19.75 57.05
CA PHE A 97 -1.72 20.25 55.79
C PHE A 97 -0.75 19.23 55.13
N GLN A 98 0.18 18.67 55.86
CA GLN A 98 1.14 17.69 55.35
C GLN A 98 0.43 16.41 54.88
N ARG A 99 -0.65 15.97 55.56
CA ARG A 99 -1.42 14.79 55.11
C ARG A 99 -2.12 15.05 53.78
N TYR A 100 -2.79 16.20 53.63
CA TYR A 100 -3.46 16.55 52.36
C TYR A 100 -2.48 16.78 51.25
N TYR A 101 -1.31 17.40 51.52
CA TYR A 101 -0.25 17.61 50.55
C TYR A 101 0.28 16.28 50.00
N PHE A 102 0.66 15.36 50.87
CA PHE A 102 1.16 14.05 50.41
C PHE A 102 0.05 13.19 49.80
N LEU A 103 -1.20 13.32 50.23
CA LEU A 103 -2.33 12.67 49.56
C LEU A 103 -2.48 13.21 48.13
N SER A 104 -2.39 14.51 47.94
CA SER A 104 -2.46 15.15 46.62
C SER A 104 -1.29 14.69 45.73
N VAL A 105 -0.07 14.62 46.26
CA VAL A 105 1.11 14.10 45.56
C VAL A 105 0.88 12.65 45.16
N PHE A 106 0.35 11.83 46.05
CA PHE A 106 0.04 10.42 45.75
C PHE A 106 -0.97 10.28 44.62
N VAL A 107 -2.07 11.03 44.67
CA VAL A 107 -3.12 11.01 43.63
C VAL A 107 -2.56 11.46 42.29
N ILE A 108 -1.82 12.58 42.28
CA ILE A 108 -1.19 13.09 41.03
C ILE A 108 -0.15 12.09 40.47
N SER A 109 0.67 11.51 41.36
CA SER A 109 1.67 10.51 40.92
C SER A 109 1.00 9.24 40.38
N SER A 110 -0.13 8.83 40.96
CA SER A 110 -0.90 7.68 40.47
C SER A 110 -1.53 7.97 39.12
N LEU A 111 -2.05 9.19 38.88
CA LEU A 111 -2.56 9.61 37.58
C LEU A 111 -1.43 9.66 36.53
N ILE A 112 -0.28 10.21 36.89
CA ILE A 112 0.89 10.23 36.01
C ILE A 112 1.36 8.80 35.70
N ALA A 113 1.42 7.92 36.67
CA ALA A 113 1.77 6.51 36.47
C ALA A 113 0.78 5.81 35.53
N LEU A 114 -0.52 6.15 35.64
CA LEU A 114 -1.57 5.64 34.75
C LEU A 114 -1.38 6.16 33.31
N VAL A 115 -1.10 7.45 33.15
CA VAL A 115 -0.78 8.04 31.83
C VAL A 115 0.48 7.40 31.26
N LEU A 116 1.55 7.29 32.05
CA LEU A 116 2.79 6.60 31.64
C LEU A 116 2.54 5.14 31.26
N PHE A 117 1.70 4.43 32.01
CA PHE A 117 1.31 3.08 31.66
C PHE A 117 0.61 3.01 30.32
N PHE A 118 -0.33 3.93 30.03
CA PHE A 118 -0.96 3.98 28.72
C PHE A 118 0.00 4.40 27.60
N VAL A 119 0.90 5.37 27.85
CA VAL A 119 1.90 5.79 26.88
C VAL A 119 2.89 4.66 26.59
N ILE A 120 3.39 3.99 27.63
CA ILE A 120 4.30 2.85 27.51
C ILE A 120 3.58 1.66 26.87
N ARG A 121 2.34 1.37 27.29
CA ARG A 121 1.55 0.31 26.68
C ARG A 121 1.28 0.58 25.19
N ASN A 122 0.90 1.81 24.80
CA ASN A 122 0.61 2.15 23.41
C ASN A 122 1.86 2.25 22.52
N ASN A 123 3.00 2.68 23.06
CA ASN A 123 4.20 2.93 22.24
C ASN A 123 5.27 1.83 22.37
N PHE A 124 5.28 1.07 23.49
CA PHE A 124 6.35 0.10 23.77
C PHE A 124 5.86 -1.29 24.20
N LEU A 125 4.67 -1.43 24.79
CA LEU A 125 4.13 -2.67 25.32
C LEU A 125 2.73 -3.02 24.78
N SER A 126 2.09 -2.15 24.02
CA SER A 126 1.16 -2.74 23.12
C SER A 126 2.08 -3.65 22.30
N GLU A 127 1.94 -4.97 22.55
CA GLU A 127 1.63 -5.76 21.39
C GLU A 127 0.66 -4.86 20.65
N LYS A 128 1.16 -4.06 19.70
CA LYS A 128 0.38 -3.72 18.55
C LYS A 128 -0.26 -5.07 18.32
N GLU A 129 -1.57 -5.25 18.63
CA GLU A 129 -2.31 -6.25 17.87
C GLU A 129 -1.60 -6.13 16.60
N THR A 130 -0.86 -7.12 16.26
CA THR A 130 -0.20 -7.12 15.01
C THR A 130 -1.35 -6.87 14.05
N SER A 131 -1.78 -5.60 13.99
CA SER A 131 -1.98 -5.04 12.70
C SER A 131 -0.69 -5.49 12.10
N VAL A 132 -0.73 -6.47 11.23
CA VAL A 132 0.41 -7.06 10.54
C VAL A 132 1.06 -5.93 9.74
N ALA A 133 1.36 -4.87 10.45
CA ALA A 133 2.06 -3.68 10.16
C ALA A 133 3.33 -3.84 10.93
N GLU A 134 4.40 -4.05 10.20
CA GLU A 134 5.74 -4.14 10.74
C GLU A 134 6.03 -5.44 11.52
N ILE A 135 5.93 -6.59 10.84
CA ILE A 135 7.16 -7.28 10.60
C ILE A 135 7.82 -6.56 9.40
N ILE A 136 8.36 -5.39 9.60
CA ILE A 136 9.72 -5.15 9.14
C ILE A 136 10.48 -6.25 9.86
N PRO A 137 11.06 -7.24 9.17
CA PRO A 137 12.02 -8.12 9.81
C PRO A 137 12.95 -7.15 10.51
N SER A 138 13.03 -7.27 11.85
CA SER A 138 13.93 -6.49 12.66
C SER A 138 15.25 -6.48 11.93
N GLU A 139 15.63 -5.29 11.39
CA GLU A 139 16.90 -5.13 10.68
C GLU A 139 17.16 -6.28 9.70
N ILE A 140 16.51 -6.28 8.53
CA ILE A 140 17.21 -6.85 7.38
C ILE A 140 18.42 -5.93 7.24
N LYS A 141 19.53 -6.36 7.84
CA LYS A 141 20.82 -5.76 7.57
C LYS A 141 20.89 -5.70 6.07
N THR A 142 21.29 -4.57 5.50
CA THR A 142 21.51 -4.39 4.06
C THR A 142 22.41 -5.46 3.43
N SER A 143 22.82 -6.46 4.21
CA SER A 143 23.64 -7.62 3.88
C SER A 143 22.89 -8.92 3.60
N ASP A 144 21.57 -8.98 3.71
CA ASP A 144 20.85 -10.28 3.67
C ASP A 144 20.13 -10.53 2.31
N LYS A 145 20.54 -9.83 1.26
CA LYS A 145 20.05 -10.08 -0.10
C LYS A 145 20.90 -11.15 -0.77
N ILE A 146 20.25 -12.11 -1.42
CA ILE A 146 20.91 -13.14 -2.23
C ILE A 146 20.61 -12.85 -3.70
N GLY A 147 21.68 -12.67 -4.48
CA GLY A 147 21.58 -12.63 -5.94
C GLY A 147 21.63 -14.05 -6.49
N VAL A 148 20.71 -14.44 -7.36
CA VAL A 148 20.76 -15.71 -8.08
C VAL A 148 20.93 -15.42 -9.56
N LEU A 149 21.99 -15.91 -10.18
CA LEU A 149 22.25 -15.74 -11.61
C LEU A 149 21.71 -16.92 -12.42
N LYS A 150 21.34 -16.67 -13.68
CA LYS A 150 21.03 -17.75 -14.62
C LYS A 150 22.24 -18.66 -14.77
N PHE A 151 22.03 -19.98 -14.70
CA PHE A 151 23.10 -20.95 -14.90
C PHE A 151 23.54 -21.01 -16.37
N GLY A 152 24.85 -20.97 -16.59
CA GLY A 152 25.43 -21.01 -17.91
C GLY A 152 25.28 -22.37 -18.58
N ASN A 153 24.81 -22.38 -19.81
CA ASN A 153 24.70 -23.61 -20.61
C ASN A 153 26.01 -23.88 -21.34
N ASN A 154 26.80 -24.84 -20.88
CA ASN A 154 28.04 -25.29 -21.46
C ASN A 154 27.90 -26.68 -22.15
N THR A 155 26.69 -27.05 -22.54
CA THR A 155 26.43 -28.36 -23.22
C THR A 155 26.75 -28.33 -24.73
N GLY A 156 26.85 -27.14 -25.35
CA GLY A 156 26.91 -26.97 -26.78
C GLY A 156 25.58 -27.12 -27.51
N ASN A 157 24.48 -27.27 -26.79
CA ASN A 157 23.13 -27.38 -27.34
C ASN A 157 22.22 -26.25 -26.79
N ASP A 158 21.94 -25.27 -27.63
CA ASP A 158 21.14 -24.09 -27.28
C ASP A 158 19.70 -24.44 -26.86
N SER A 159 19.16 -25.60 -27.32
CA SER A 159 17.81 -26.04 -26.90
C SER A 159 17.72 -26.33 -25.40
N LEU A 160 18.83 -26.52 -24.71
CA LEU A 160 18.91 -26.73 -23.26
C LEU A 160 19.08 -25.44 -22.46
N ASP A 161 19.08 -24.29 -23.09
CA ASP A 161 19.27 -22.98 -22.43
C ASP A 161 18.20 -22.67 -21.37
N ILE A 162 17.02 -23.21 -21.58
CA ILE A 162 15.90 -23.13 -20.63
C ILE A 162 16.25 -23.75 -19.25
N ILE A 163 17.10 -24.80 -19.23
CA ILE A 163 17.50 -25.48 -18.00
C ILE A 163 18.23 -24.53 -17.06
N GLY A 164 19.09 -23.65 -17.59
CA GLY A 164 19.78 -22.65 -16.77
C GLY A 164 18.85 -21.63 -16.11
N LYS A 165 17.77 -21.27 -16.80
CA LYS A 165 16.72 -20.40 -16.25
C LYS A 165 15.90 -21.13 -15.19
N MET A 166 15.47 -22.38 -15.49
CA MET A 166 14.77 -23.23 -14.54
C MET A 166 15.53 -23.43 -13.23
N THR A 167 16.87 -23.65 -13.34
CA THR A 167 17.74 -23.82 -12.18
C THR A 167 17.69 -22.59 -11.28
N ALA A 168 17.84 -21.40 -11.86
CA ALA A 168 17.78 -20.16 -11.08
C ALA A 168 16.40 -19.95 -10.45
N ASP A 169 15.33 -20.13 -11.23
CA ASP A 169 13.96 -19.95 -10.75
C ASP A 169 13.62 -20.92 -9.60
N TRP A 170 14.07 -22.18 -9.68
CA TRP A 170 13.81 -23.19 -8.63
C TRP A 170 14.60 -22.93 -7.36
N ILE A 171 15.84 -22.43 -7.47
CA ILE A 171 16.64 -22.01 -6.31
C ILE A 171 15.97 -20.79 -5.63
N ILE A 172 15.52 -19.81 -6.42
CA ILE A 172 14.79 -18.64 -5.93
C ILE A 172 13.53 -19.07 -5.19
N HIS A 173 12.77 -20.01 -5.77
CA HIS A 173 11.57 -20.54 -5.14
C HIS A 173 11.91 -21.13 -3.75
N GLY A 174 12.93 -21.96 -3.64
CA GLY A 174 13.34 -22.50 -2.35
C GLY A 174 13.75 -21.44 -1.34
N ILE A 175 14.59 -20.47 -1.72
CA ILE A 175 15.03 -19.39 -0.82
C ILE A 175 13.83 -18.56 -0.31
N THR A 176 12.86 -18.27 -1.19
CA THR A 176 11.67 -17.49 -0.84
C THR A 176 10.62 -18.30 -0.08
N GLN A 177 10.47 -19.59 -0.39
CA GLN A 177 9.56 -20.50 0.30
C GLN A 177 9.93 -20.65 1.78
N GLU A 178 11.23 -20.75 2.05
CA GLU A 178 11.77 -20.92 3.39
C GLU A 178 12.09 -19.60 4.10
N ASP A 179 11.74 -18.45 3.50
CA ASP A 179 11.94 -17.11 4.08
C ASP A 179 13.40 -16.84 4.54
N ILE A 180 14.36 -17.35 3.75
CA ILE A 180 15.79 -17.30 4.11
C ILE A 180 16.33 -15.89 3.91
N ALA A 181 16.05 -15.26 2.78
CA ALA A 181 16.55 -13.94 2.41
C ALA A 181 15.73 -13.27 1.32
N GLN A 182 15.92 -11.96 1.15
CA GLN A 182 15.44 -11.27 -0.04
C GLN A 182 16.23 -11.71 -1.27
N VAL A 183 15.54 -12.01 -2.36
CA VAL A 183 16.19 -12.52 -3.57
C VAL A 183 16.19 -11.48 -4.69
N VAL A 184 17.33 -11.33 -5.35
CA VAL A 184 17.49 -10.62 -6.62
C VAL A 184 17.57 -11.66 -7.74
N SER A 185 16.51 -11.79 -8.54
CA SER A 185 16.39 -12.79 -9.60
C SER A 185 17.13 -12.36 -10.88
N PRO A 186 17.47 -13.31 -11.78
CA PRO A 186 18.01 -12.98 -13.11
C PRO A 186 17.06 -12.08 -13.91
N GLN A 187 15.75 -12.26 -13.77
CA GLN A 187 14.75 -11.45 -14.46
C GLN A 187 14.83 -9.98 -14.01
N ILE A 188 14.97 -9.73 -12.70
CA ILE A 188 15.16 -8.38 -12.17
C ILE A 188 16.41 -7.73 -12.80
N VAL A 189 17.51 -8.46 -12.91
CA VAL A 189 18.75 -7.95 -13.52
C VAL A 189 18.56 -7.70 -15.03
N GLU A 190 17.82 -8.56 -15.74
CA GLU A 190 17.48 -8.36 -17.16
C GLU A 190 16.57 -7.16 -17.37
N ASP A 191 15.55 -7.00 -16.55
CA ASP A 191 14.62 -5.88 -16.59
C ASP A 191 15.37 -4.57 -16.37
N TYR A 192 16.25 -4.51 -15.36
CA TYR A 192 17.10 -3.34 -15.12
C TYR A 192 18.07 -3.06 -16.28
N THR A 193 18.63 -4.09 -16.88
CA THR A 193 19.51 -3.95 -18.04
C THR A 193 18.77 -3.38 -19.26
N THR A 194 17.55 -3.83 -19.46
CA THR A 194 16.65 -3.34 -20.52
C THR A 194 16.24 -1.89 -20.25
N ILE A 195 15.91 -1.57 -19.00
CA ILE A 195 15.56 -0.25 -18.53
C ILE A 195 16.68 0.77 -18.78
N ILE A 196 17.94 0.38 -18.52
CA ILE A 196 19.12 1.25 -18.69
C ILE A 196 19.53 1.38 -20.18
N LYS A 197 18.84 0.70 -21.10
CA LYS A 197 19.16 0.65 -22.55
C LYS A 197 20.60 0.20 -22.84
N ALA A 198 21.26 -0.45 -21.91
CA ALA A 198 22.61 -0.92 -22.07
C ALA A 198 22.58 -2.34 -22.64
N ARG A 199 23.22 -2.55 -23.79
CA ARG A 199 23.59 -3.89 -24.24
C ARG A 199 24.79 -4.36 -23.41
N LEU A 200 24.52 -4.82 -22.21
CA LEU A 200 25.55 -5.25 -21.27
C LEU A 200 26.01 -6.68 -21.57
N SER A 201 27.30 -6.91 -21.53
CA SER A 201 27.91 -8.23 -21.45
C SER A 201 27.56 -8.95 -20.14
N LEU A 202 27.94 -10.23 -19.98
CA LEU A 202 27.76 -10.95 -18.70
C LEU A 202 28.50 -10.27 -17.53
N GLU A 203 29.66 -9.69 -17.78
CA GLU A 203 30.42 -8.94 -16.77
C GLU A 203 29.71 -7.64 -16.38
N GLU A 204 29.11 -6.96 -17.35
CA GLU A 204 28.33 -5.74 -17.11
C GLU A 204 27.01 -6.05 -16.37
N LYS A 205 26.36 -7.21 -16.60
CA LYS A 205 25.21 -7.65 -15.80
C LYS A 205 25.58 -7.88 -14.33
N ALA A 206 26.78 -8.41 -14.07
CA ALA A 206 27.29 -8.54 -12.71
C ALA A 206 27.51 -7.16 -12.06
N THR A 207 27.97 -6.17 -12.81
CA THR A 207 28.12 -4.78 -12.33
C THR A 207 26.78 -4.17 -11.96
N VAL A 208 25.72 -4.37 -12.76
CA VAL A 208 24.37 -3.92 -12.41
C VAL A 208 23.90 -4.55 -11.09
N LEU A 209 24.13 -5.84 -10.91
CA LEU A 209 23.78 -6.54 -9.69
C LEU A 209 24.50 -5.94 -8.47
N GLN A 210 25.79 -5.63 -8.60
CA GLN A 210 26.61 -5.06 -7.54
C GLN A 210 26.27 -3.59 -7.24
N ASP A 211 26.11 -2.76 -8.26
CA ASP A 211 25.96 -1.31 -8.11
C ASP A 211 24.55 -0.93 -7.62
N TYR A 212 23.52 -1.61 -8.13
CA TYR A 212 22.13 -1.27 -7.84
C TYR A 212 21.50 -2.11 -6.71
N PHE A 213 21.78 -3.41 -6.68
CA PHE A 213 21.12 -4.32 -5.73
C PHE A 213 21.96 -4.65 -4.51
N LYS A 214 23.29 -4.60 -4.62
CA LYS A 214 24.25 -4.86 -3.52
C LYS A 214 23.90 -6.11 -2.71
N PRO A 215 23.80 -7.29 -3.32
CA PRO A 215 23.54 -8.52 -2.57
C PRO A 215 24.69 -8.82 -1.63
N ALA A 216 24.41 -9.52 -0.53
CA ALA A 216 25.45 -10.02 0.38
C ALA A 216 26.19 -11.20 -0.23
N GLN A 217 25.46 -12.05 -0.95
CA GLN A 217 25.99 -13.26 -1.57
C GLN A 217 25.35 -13.46 -2.93
N ILE A 218 26.07 -14.13 -3.82
CA ILE A 218 25.61 -14.42 -5.20
C ILE A 218 25.76 -15.92 -5.45
N VAL A 219 24.64 -16.54 -5.86
CA VAL A 219 24.58 -17.92 -6.34
C VAL A 219 24.76 -17.92 -7.84
N SER A 220 25.75 -18.63 -8.36
CA SER A 220 26.04 -18.76 -9.79
C SER A 220 26.51 -20.17 -10.13
N GLY A 221 26.36 -20.57 -11.38
CA GLY A 221 26.79 -21.90 -11.80
C GLY A 221 26.70 -22.12 -13.31
N ASN A 222 27.13 -23.31 -13.70
CA ASN A 222 27.08 -23.78 -15.07
C ASN A 222 26.64 -25.25 -15.11
N PHE A 223 26.09 -25.69 -16.24
CA PHE A 223 25.83 -27.09 -16.46
C PHE A 223 26.43 -27.57 -17.78
N TYR A 224 26.83 -28.84 -17.78
CA TYR A 224 27.53 -29.53 -18.84
C TYR A 224 26.79 -30.80 -19.21
N GLN A 225 27.00 -31.32 -20.42
CA GLN A 225 26.47 -32.62 -20.82
C GLN A 225 27.65 -33.60 -21.04
N SER A 226 27.53 -34.76 -20.40
CA SER A 226 28.47 -35.87 -20.60
C SER A 226 27.69 -37.16 -20.93
N GLY A 227 27.65 -37.50 -22.22
CA GLY A 227 26.79 -38.58 -22.71
C GLY A 227 25.32 -38.33 -22.45
N ASN A 228 24.66 -39.15 -21.66
CA ASN A 228 23.26 -39.05 -21.31
C ASN A 228 23.05 -38.37 -19.94
N LYS A 229 24.09 -37.75 -19.38
CA LYS A 229 24.02 -37.07 -18.06
C LYS A 229 24.23 -35.57 -18.21
N LEU A 230 23.46 -34.81 -17.43
CA LEU A 230 23.77 -33.42 -17.11
C LEU A 230 24.56 -33.35 -15.81
N ILE A 231 25.52 -32.44 -15.75
CA ILE A 231 26.38 -32.21 -14.60
C ILE A 231 26.28 -30.71 -14.26
N PHE A 232 25.80 -30.38 -13.08
CA PHE A 232 25.68 -29.03 -12.57
C PHE A 232 26.80 -28.70 -11.63
N GLN A 233 27.39 -27.54 -11.77
CA GLN A 233 28.37 -26.94 -10.86
C GLN A 233 27.82 -25.61 -10.35
N CYS A 234 27.92 -25.39 -9.06
CA CYS A 234 27.43 -24.17 -8.41
C CYS A 234 28.47 -23.63 -7.45
N THR A 235 28.57 -22.31 -7.43
CA THR A 235 29.41 -21.57 -6.48
C THR A 235 28.56 -20.48 -5.83
N ILE A 236 28.82 -20.23 -4.55
CA ILE A 236 28.31 -19.07 -3.83
C ILE A 236 29.49 -18.16 -3.54
N THR A 237 29.39 -16.92 -4.00
CA THR A 237 30.42 -15.88 -3.83
C THR A 237 29.91 -14.79 -2.90
N ASP A 238 30.82 -13.93 -2.47
CA ASP A 238 30.42 -12.67 -1.85
C ASP A 238 29.69 -11.76 -2.85
N GLY A 239 29.01 -10.74 -2.36
CA GLY A 239 28.21 -9.83 -3.19
C GLY A 239 28.99 -9.02 -4.21
N LYS A 240 30.34 -9.04 -4.15
CA LYS A 240 31.22 -8.37 -5.09
C LYS A 240 31.83 -9.31 -6.15
N LEU A 241 31.51 -10.61 -6.06
CA LEU A 241 32.14 -11.68 -6.87
C LEU A 241 33.67 -11.80 -6.70
N ASP A 242 34.23 -11.14 -5.68
CA ASP A 242 35.69 -11.13 -5.44
C ASP A 242 36.15 -12.39 -4.74
N LYS A 243 35.30 -13.00 -3.92
CA LYS A 243 35.64 -14.15 -3.10
C LYS A 243 34.60 -15.27 -3.21
N THR A 244 35.05 -16.46 -3.61
CA THR A 244 34.23 -17.67 -3.47
C THR A 244 34.10 -18.06 -2.02
N LEU A 245 32.88 -18.12 -1.51
CA LEU A 245 32.55 -18.53 -0.15
C LEU A 245 32.49 -20.06 -0.06
N ILE A 246 31.83 -20.68 -1.05
CA ILE A 246 31.76 -22.13 -1.17
C ILE A 246 31.62 -22.54 -2.64
N SER A 247 32.23 -23.67 -3.01
CA SER A 247 31.95 -24.41 -4.24
C SER A 247 31.28 -25.72 -3.85
N LEU A 248 30.05 -25.91 -4.31
CA LEU A 248 29.29 -27.10 -4.00
C LEU A 248 29.78 -28.29 -4.87
N ASP A 249 29.70 -29.49 -4.32
CA ASP A 249 30.01 -30.70 -5.09
C ASP A 249 29.11 -30.79 -6.30
N PRO A 250 29.62 -31.21 -7.48
CA PRO A 250 28.83 -31.35 -8.70
C PRO A 250 27.66 -32.33 -8.51
N VAL A 251 26.50 -31.95 -9.04
CA VAL A 251 25.31 -32.80 -9.07
C VAL A 251 25.14 -33.37 -10.46
N SER A 252 24.83 -34.67 -10.60
CA SER A 252 24.65 -35.31 -11.91
C SER A 252 23.38 -36.15 -11.99
N CYS A 253 22.60 -35.96 -13.06
CA CYS A 253 21.35 -36.68 -13.31
C CYS A 253 21.20 -37.10 -14.79
N ASP A 254 20.14 -37.85 -15.12
CA ASP A 254 19.80 -38.15 -16.51
C ASP A 254 19.35 -36.86 -17.25
N SER A 255 19.83 -36.65 -18.47
CA SER A 255 19.48 -35.50 -19.31
C SER A 255 17.97 -35.40 -19.63
N LYS A 256 17.22 -36.49 -19.48
CA LYS A 256 15.76 -36.50 -19.63
C LYS A 256 15.03 -35.99 -18.39
N ASN A 257 15.67 -35.97 -17.24
CA ASN A 257 15.09 -35.51 -15.99
C ASN A 257 15.99 -34.46 -15.27
N PRO A 258 16.20 -33.29 -15.84
CA PRO A 258 17.08 -32.26 -15.26
C PRO A 258 16.59 -31.72 -13.92
N LEU A 259 15.31 -31.83 -13.62
CA LEU A 259 14.74 -31.34 -12.36
C LEU A 259 15.25 -32.12 -11.13
N GLU A 260 15.65 -33.37 -11.29
CA GLU A 260 16.28 -34.12 -10.21
C GLU A 260 17.60 -33.48 -9.75
N CYS A 261 18.45 -33.07 -10.69
CA CYS A 261 19.66 -32.31 -10.37
C CYS A 261 19.36 -30.95 -9.75
N ILE A 262 18.37 -30.27 -10.31
CA ILE A 262 17.99 -28.91 -9.88
C ILE A 262 17.49 -28.94 -8.45
N GLU A 263 16.67 -29.94 -8.09
CA GLU A 263 16.15 -30.14 -6.73
C GLU A 263 17.31 -30.45 -5.75
N GLU A 264 18.17 -31.40 -6.09
CA GLU A 264 19.34 -31.72 -5.25
C GLU A 264 20.25 -30.50 -5.06
N LEU A 265 20.46 -29.71 -6.11
CA LEU A 265 21.26 -28.49 -6.05
C LEU A 265 20.60 -27.44 -5.14
N LYS A 266 19.27 -27.24 -5.26
CA LYS A 266 18.50 -26.35 -4.40
C LYS A 266 18.67 -26.77 -2.93
N GLN A 267 18.51 -28.05 -2.62
CA GLN A 267 18.66 -28.57 -1.25
C GLN A 267 20.05 -28.26 -0.66
N ARG A 268 21.11 -28.41 -1.46
CA ARG A 268 22.47 -28.10 -1.01
C ARG A 268 22.67 -26.61 -0.76
N ILE A 269 22.08 -25.74 -1.62
CA ILE A 269 22.14 -24.29 -1.49
C ILE A 269 21.36 -23.85 -0.23
N LEU A 270 20.16 -24.37 -0.01
CA LEU A 270 19.37 -24.09 1.19
C LEU A 270 20.11 -24.54 2.45
N GLY A 271 20.67 -25.74 2.43
CA GLY A 271 21.49 -26.26 3.54
C GLY A 271 22.69 -25.37 3.89
N TYR A 272 23.29 -24.70 2.90
CA TYR A 272 24.34 -23.73 3.16
C TYR A 272 23.82 -22.45 3.84
N PHE A 273 22.65 -21.96 3.46
CA PHE A 273 22.08 -20.73 4.01
C PHE A 273 21.42 -20.94 5.37
N ILE A 274 20.86 -22.13 5.61
CA ILE A 274 20.19 -22.48 6.87
C ILE A 274 21.22 -23.05 7.83
N THR A 275 21.56 -22.34 8.88
CA THR A 275 22.37 -22.88 9.98
C THR A 275 21.56 -23.90 10.78
N VAL A 276 21.81 -25.14 10.50
CA VAL A 276 21.67 -26.45 11.19
C VAL A 276 20.51 -26.73 12.20
N ASP A 277 19.78 -25.80 12.77
CA ASP A 277 18.95 -26.14 13.95
C ASP A 277 17.42 -26.15 13.78
N THR A 278 16.82 -25.96 12.59
CA THR A 278 15.38 -25.70 12.56
C THR A 278 14.51 -26.37 11.47
N TYR A 279 15.02 -27.13 10.52
CA TYR A 279 14.18 -27.64 9.42
C TYR A 279 14.32 -29.12 9.19
N ASP A 280 13.24 -29.86 9.49
CA ASP A 280 13.18 -31.31 9.31
C ASP A 280 12.74 -31.77 7.90
N ASP A 281 12.24 -30.88 7.03
CA ASP A 281 11.64 -31.31 5.74
C ASP A 281 11.75 -30.20 4.67
N LEU A 282 12.90 -30.08 4.02
CA LEU A 282 13.15 -29.15 2.91
C LEU A 282 12.85 -29.78 1.53
N GLU A 283 12.42 -31.04 1.48
CA GLU A 283 12.15 -31.73 0.23
C GLU A 283 10.81 -31.30 -0.36
N GLU A 284 10.82 -30.53 -1.45
CA GLU A 284 9.69 -30.32 -2.32
C GLU A 284 9.71 -31.33 -3.48
N ILE A 285 8.52 -31.79 -3.90
CA ILE A 285 8.38 -32.57 -5.11
C ILE A 285 8.42 -31.60 -6.29
N PRO A 286 9.49 -31.62 -7.11
CA PRO A 286 9.56 -30.75 -8.26
C PRO A 286 8.48 -31.12 -9.29
N PRO A 287 7.94 -30.13 -10.03
CA PRO A 287 6.96 -30.38 -11.08
C PRO A 287 7.59 -31.24 -12.20
N LYS A 288 6.76 -31.94 -12.96
CA LYS A 288 7.22 -32.64 -14.15
C LYS A 288 7.86 -31.69 -15.15
N TYR A 289 9.01 -32.06 -15.70
CA TYR A 289 9.81 -31.21 -16.59
C TYR A 289 9.01 -30.57 -17.73
N GLU A 290 8.20 -31.37 -18.45
CA GLU A 290 7.40 -30.87 -19.57
C GLU A 290 6.34 -29.86 -19.12
N ALA A 291 5.73 -30.06 -17.95
CA ALA A 291 4.77 -29.11 -17.37
C ALA A 291 5.47 -27.79 -17.01
N TYR A 292 6.66 -27.85 -16.39
CA TYR A 292 7.44 -26.67 -16.04
C TYR A 292 7.88 -25.88 -17.28
N LYS A 293 8.32 -26.58 -18.32
CA LYS A 293 8.70 -25.96 -19.61
C LYS A 293 7.54 -25.20 -20.24
N LEU A 294 6.36 -25.83 -20.35
CA LEU A 294 5.16 -25.19 -20.88
C LEU A 294 4.75 -23.96 -20.06
N PHE A 295 4.84 -24.03 -18.75
CA PHE A 295 4.54 -22.93 -17.84
C PHE A 295 5.50 -21.75 -18.08
N LEU A 296 6.82 -21.99 -18.19
CA LEU A 296 7.79 -20.94 -18.46
C LEU A 296 7.58 -20.29 -19.84
N GLU A 297 7.24 -21.07 -20.86
CA GLU A 297 6.91 -20.55 -22.18
C GLU A 297 5.67 -19.66 -22.14
N ALA A 298 4.64 -20.04 -21.37
CA ALA A 298 3.44 -19.24 -21.17
C ALA A 298 3.72 -17.96 -20.37
N LYS A 299 4.48 -18.05 -19.28
CA LYS A 299 4.85 -16.91 -18.42
C LYS A 299 5.67 -15.85 -19.17
N ASN A 300 6.52 -16.26 -20.12
CA ASN A 300 7.36 -15.37 -20.92
C ASN A 300 6.70 -14.93 -22.23
N ALA A 301 5.45 -15.32 -22.50
CA ALA A 301 4.73 -14.88 -23.69
C ALA A 301 4.49 -13.35 -23.62
N SER A 302 4.67 -12.68 -24.79
CA SER A 302 4.45 -11.22 -24.89
C SER A 302 2.97 -10.82 -24.80
N THR A 303 2.06 -11.77 -24.91
CA THR A 303 0.59 -11.55 -24.87
C THR A 303 -0.08 -12.58 -23.97
N TYR A 304 -1.02 -12.12 -23.17
CA TYR A 304 -1.90 -12.96 -22.35
C TYR A 304 -3.18 -13.28 -23.14
N ASP A 305 -3.05 -14.15 -24.14
CA ASP A 305 -4.13 -14.56 -25.03
C ASP A 305 -4.62 -16.00 -24.76
N GLU A 306 -5.59 -16.45 -25.53
CA GLU A 306 -6.12 -17.82 -25.42
C GLU A 306 -5.04 -18.91 -25.64
N ASN A 307 -4.00 -18.63 -26.43
CA ASN A 307 -2.92 -19.60 -26.66
C ASN A 307 -2.05 -19.73 -25.39
N THR A 308 -1.83 -18.65 -24.69
CA THR A 308 -1.13 -18.66 -23.39
C THR A 308 -1.89 -19.54 -22.39
N ILE A 309 -3.22 -19.35 -22.30
CA ILE A 309 -4.05 -20.17 -21.39
C ILE A 309 -4.09 -21.64 -21.79
N LYS A 310 -4.13 -21.96 -23.07
CA LYS A 310 -4.04 -23.38 -23.51
C LYS A 310 -2.75 -24.04 -23.05
N ARG A 311 -1.59 -23.38 -23.16
CA ARG A 311 -0.32 -23.91 -22.64
C ARG A 311 -0.34 -24.13 -21.12
N ILE A 312 -0.98 -23.22 -20.38
CA ILE A 312 -1.19 -23.38 -18.94
C ILE A 312 -2.06 -24.60 -18.66
N GLU A 313 -3.15 -24.81 -19.39
CA GLU A 313 -4.03 -25.96 -19.25
C GLU A 313 -3.31 -27.28 -19.60
N GLU A 314 -2.46 -27.27 -20.62
CA GLU A 314 -1.61 -28.41 -20.96
C GLU A 314 -0.60 -28.73 -19.84
N ALA A 315 0.03 -27.69 -19.26
CA ALA A 315 0.92 -27.86 -18.10
C ALA A 315 0.20 -28.50 -16.91
N ILE A 316 -1.01 -28.03 -16.60
CA ILE A 316 -1.87 -28.58 -15.53
C ILE A 316 -2.30 -30.01 -15.84
N ALA A 317 -2.55 -30.34 -17.11
CA ALA A 317 -2.93 -31.71 -17.52
C ALA A 317 -1.76 -32.71 -17.39
N ILE A 318 -0.52 -32.24 -17.64
CA ILE A 318 0.69 -33.07 -17.47
C ILE A 318 1.01 -33.27 -15.99
N ASP A 319 0.87 -32.19 -15.19
CA ASP A 319 1.13 -32.20 -13.75
C ASP A 319 0.01 -31.51 -12.97
N SER A 320 -0.89 -32.34 -12.44
CA SER A 320 -2.05 -31.83 -11.70
C SER A 320 -1.70 -31.25 -10.33
N GLU A 321 -0.53 -31.57 -9.80
CA GLU A 321 -0.05 -31.11 -8.49
C GLU A 321 0.79 -29.81 -8.58
N TYR A 322 1.13 -29.38 -9.79
CA TYR A 322 1.89 -28.16 -10.01
C TYR A 322 1.05 -26.92 -9.72
N PHE A 323 1.44 -26.15 -8.70
CA PHE A 323 0.70 -25.03 -8.13
C PHE A 323 0.66 -23.80 -9.02
N GLU A 324 1.82 -23.35 -9.52
CA GLU A 324 2.00 -22.07 -10.22
C GLU A 324 1.13 -21.92 -11.48
N PRO A 325 0.99 -22.91 -12.36
CA PRO A 325 0.09 -22.81 -13.52
C PRO A 325 -1.38 -22.59 -13.14
N ARG A 326 -1.80 -23.15 -11.99
CA ARG A 326 -3.18 -22.96 -11.50
C ARG A 326 -3.41 -21.55 -10.99
N ILE A 327 -2.43 -20.97 -10.29
CA ILE A 327 -2.48 -19.56 -9.87
C ILE A 327 -2.46 -18.65 -11.08
N PHE A 328 -1.63 -18.94 -12.10
CA PHE A 328 -1.62 -18.18 -13.34
C PHE A 328 -2.99 -18.22 -14.05
N GLN A 329 -3.61 -19.38 -14.14
CA GLN A 329 -4.95 -19.55 -14.69
C GLN A 329 -6.00 -18.75 -13.90
N LEU A 330 -5.93 -18.78 -12.57
CA LEU A 330 -6.80 -18.02 -11.69
C LEU A 330 -6.64 -16.50 -11.92
N THR A 331 -5.38 -16.01 -11.96
CA THR A 331 -5.05 -14.62 -12.25
C THR A 331 -5.63 -14.16 -13.58
N TYR A 332 -5.43 -14.97 -14.63
CA TYR A 332 -5.98 -14.66 -15.95
C TYR A 332 -7.50 -14.45 -15.92
N TYR A 333 -8.26 -15.36 -15.29
CA TYR A 333 -9.72 -15.20 -15.23
C TYR A 333 -10.14 -14.05 -14.31
N TYR A 334 -9.37 -13.76 -13.28
CA TYR A 334 -9.59 -12.59 -12.43
C TYR A 334 -9.41 -11.29 -13.21
N ASP A 335 -8.36 -11.16 -13.99
CA ASP A 335 -8.05 -9.97 -14.81
C ASP A 335 -9.04 -9.78 -15.97
N GLN A 336 -9.66 -10.87 -16.45
CA GLN A 336 -10.76 -10.82 -17.42
C GLN A 336 -12.13 -10.56 -16.76
N GLU A 337 -12.18 -10.19 -15.48
CA GLU A 337 -13.41 -9.99 -14.69
C GLU A 337 -14.33 -11.23 -14.64
N ASN A 338 -13.80 -12.41 -14.98
CA ASN A 338 -14.53 -13.67 -14.87
C ASN A 338 -14.36 -14.25 -13.45
N TYR A 339 -14.82 -13.48 -12.46
CA TYR A 339 -14.64 -13.78 -11.03
C TYR A 339 -15.24 -15.13 -10.62
N LYS A 340 -16.36 -15.54 -11.21
CA LYS A 340 -16.97 -16.87 -10.94
C LYS A 340 -16.04 -18.02 -11.34
N LYS A 341 -15.34 -17.87 -12.47
CA LYS A 341 -14.38 -18.88 -12.92
C LYS A 341 -13.13 -18.86 -12.04
N ALA A 342 -12.63 -17.66 -11.71
CA ALA A 342 -11.51 -17.49 -10.79
C ALA A 342 -11.80 -18.12 -9.42
N ASP A 343 -12.98 -17.87 -8.83
CA ASP A 343 -13.42 -18.44 -7.56
C ASP A 343 -13.52 -19.97 -7.62
N SER A 344 -14.08 -20.52 -8.70
CA SER A 344 -14.12 -21.96 -8.91
C SER A 344 -12.74 -22.62 -8.94
N ILE A 345 -11.75 -21.94 -9.58
CA ILE A 345 -10.36 -22.42 -9.63
C ILE A 345 -9.75 -22.34 -8.23
N LEU A 346 -9.92 -21.21 -7.52
CA LEU A 346 -9.43 -21.03 -6.16
C LEU A 346 -9.93 -22.11 -5.21
N ASN A 347 -11.22 -22.39 -5.23
CA ASN A 347 -11.84 -23.45 -4.42
C ASN A 347 -11.29 -24.84 -4.76
N THR A 348 -10.99 -25.10 -6.04
CA THR A 348 -10.38 -26.36 -6.48
C THR A 348 -8.96 -26.50 -5.94
N ILE A 349 -8.17 -25.40 -5.96
CA ILE A 349 -6.82 -25.37 -5.40
C ILE A 349 -6.91 -25.65 -3.89
N ALA A 350 -7.68 -24.85 -3.15
CA ALA A 350 -7.77 -24.89 -1.70
C ALA A 350 -8.15 -26.28 -1.12
N GLN A 351 -8.86 -27.10 -1.88
CA GLN A 351 -9.29 -28.44 -1.45
C GLN A 351 -8.25 -29.55 -1.65
N LYS A 352 -7.25 -29.35 -2.52
CA LYS A 352 -6.41 -30.44 -3.02
C LYS A 352 -5.02 -30.53 -2.40
N PHE A 353 -4.50 -29.46 -1.79
CA PHE A 353 -3.07 -29.35 -1.54
C PHE A 353 -2.72 -29.11 -0.07
N ASN A 354 -1.62 -29.70 0.39
CA ASN A 354 -0.89 -29.24 1.55
C ASN A 354 0.05 -28.13 1.08
N PHE A 355 -0.16 -26.92 1.58
CA PHE A 355 0.53 -25.72 1.09
C PHE A 355 1.67 -25.32 2.02
N GLY A 356 2.79 -24.94 1.44
CA GLY A 356 3.80 -24.13 2.09
C GLY A 356 3.26 -22.74 2.47
N ARG A 357 3.93 -22.05 3.36
CA ARG A 357 3.51 -20.75 3.90
C ARG A 357 3.20 -19.72 2.79
N ARG A 358 4.09 -19.61 1.79
CA ARG A 358 3.93 -18.68 0.67
C ARG A 358 2.72 -19.03 -0.21
N GLN A 359 2.52 -20.30 -0.51
CA GLN A 359 1.37 -20.75 -1.30
C GLN A 359 0.06 -20.46 -0.58
N GLN A 360 0.02 -20.66 0.75
CA GLN A 360 -1.13 -20.27 1.59
C GLN A 360 -1.38 -18.76 1.53
N ASN A 361 -0.32 -17.92 1.58
CA ASN A 361 -0.44 -16.47 1.45
C ASN A 361 -1.07 -16.07 0.11
N ILE A 362 -0.64 -16.68 -1.00
CA ILE A 362 -1.20 -16.43 -2.35
C ILE A 362 -2.68 -16.83 -2.43
N ILE A 363 -3.05 -17.98 -1.89
CA ILE A 363 -4.46 -18.43 -1.84
C ILE A 363 -5.31 -17.44 -1.05
N GLN A 364 -4.83 -17.01 0.12
CA GLN A 364 -5.54 -16.05 0.96
C GLN A 364 -5.62 -14.67 0.31
N LEU A 365 -4.60 -14.27 -0.48
CA LEU A 365 -4.64 -13.05 -1.29
C LEU A 365 -5.80 -13.10 -2.30
N TYR A 366 -5.92 -14.16 -3.07
CA TYR A 366 -6.99 -14.28 -4.07
C TYR A 366 -8.38 -14.44 -3.43
N SER A 367 -8.48 -15.13 -2.29
CA SER A 367 -9.73 -15.13 -1.50
C SER A 367 -10.13 -13.72 -1.09
N ALA A 368 -9.19 -12.95 -0.54
CA ALA A 368 -9.43 -11.56 -0.13
C ALA A 368 -9.80 -10.65 -1.32
N LEU A 369 -9.18 -10.84 -2.49
CA LEU A 369 -9.51 -10.11 -3.72
C LEU A 369 -10.96 -10.40 -4.17
N LEU A 370 -11.36 -11.66 -4.19
CA LEU A 370 -12.71 -12.08 -4.59
C LEU A 370 -13.78 -11.66 -3.57
N GLU A 371 -13.43 -11.61 -2.29
CA GLU A 371 -14.30 -11.13 -1.21
C GLU A 371 -14.42 -9.60 -1.16
N GLY A 372 -13.52 -8.86 -1.83
CA GLY A 372 -13.42 -7.41 -1.71
C GLY A 372 -12.86 -6.94 -0.35
N ASN A 373 -12.12 -7.81 0.36
CA ASN A 373 -11.51 -7.50 1.65
C ASN A 373 -10.15 -6.82 1.46
N ASN A 374 -10.18 -5.52 1.18
CA ASN A 374 -8.99 -4.76 0.80
C ASN A 374 -7.91 -4.70 1.88
N ARG A 375 -8.27 -4.79 3.17
CA ARG A 375 -7.29 -4.89 4.26
C ARG A 375 -6.47 -6.17 4.15
N ASN A 376 -7.13 -7.30 3.92
CA ASN A 376 -6.44 -8.57 3.76
C ASN A 376 -5.64 -8.61 2.45
N VAL A 377 -6.16 -8.04 1.36
CA VAL A 377 -5.40 -7.88 0.11
C VAL A 377 -4.08 -7.14 0.38
N TYR A 378 -4.14 -5.99 1.07
CA TYR A 378 -2.95 -5.22 1.43
C TYR A 378 -1.97 -6.02 2.29
N ARG A 379 -2.46 -6.76 3.29
CA ARG A 379 -1.63 -7.60 4.15
C ARG A 379 -0.87 -8.66 3.35
N HIS A 380 -1.58 -9.41 2.50
CA HIS A 380 -0.98 -10.51 1.75
C HIS A 380 -0.04 -10.03 0.64
N VAL A 381 -0.38 -8.93 -0.05
CA VAL A 381 0.54 -8.31 -1.02
C VAL A 381 1.79 -7.76 -0.33
N LYS A 382 1.66 -7.22 0.88
CA LYS A 382 2.82 -6.75 1.66
C LYS A 382 3.74 -7.90 2.07
N GLU A 383 3.20 -9.08 2.38
CA GLU A 383 4.01 -10.29 2.64
C GLU A 383 4.82 -10.68 1.39
N GLU A 384 4.18 -10.76 0.21
CA GLU A 384 4.92 -11.02 -1.05
C GLU A 384 5.96 -9.94 -1.37
N TYR A 385 5.61 -8.66 -1.16
CA TYR A 385 6.54 -7.55 -1.33
C TYR A 385 7.77 -7.65 -0.41
N ASN A 386 7.60 -8.06 0.82
CA ASN A 386 8.72 -8.22 1.76
C ASN A 386 9.70 -9.32 1.30
N LEU A 387 9.21 -10.37 0.63
CA LEU A 387 10.05 -11.44 0.05
C LEU A 387 10.83 -10.95 -1.18
N ALA A 388 10.21 -10.15 -2.03
CA ALA A 388 10.80 -9.73 -3.31
C ALA A 388 10.57 -8.23 -3.61
N PRO A 389 11.06 -7.30 -2.78
CA PRO A 389 10.78 -5.86 -2.91
C PRO A 389 11.37 -5.24 -4.20
N PHE A 390 12.38 -5.87 -4.78
CA PHE A 390 13.06 -5.43 -6.00
C PHE A 390 12.41 -5.99 -7.28
N ASP A 391 11.53 -6.97 -7.17
CA ASP A 391 10.75 -7.46 -8.30
C ASP A 391 9.76 -6.39 -8.75
N LEU A 392 9.82 -6.03 -10.04
CA LEU A 392 9.03 -4.93 -10.58
C LEU A 392 7.53 -5.18 -10.49
N ASN A 393 7.09 -6.42 -10.72
CA ASN A 393 5.68 -6.78 -10.63
C ASN A 393 5.19 -6.69 -9.18
N THR A 394 5.91 -7.32 -8.25
CA THR A 394 5.59 -7.31 -6.82
C THR A 394 5.60 -5.89 -6.26
N ASN A 395 6.62 -5.09 -6.63
CA ASN A 395 6.71 -3.68 -6.23
C ASN A 395 5.55 -2.85 -6.81
N ALA A 396 5.20 -3.03 -8.10
CA ALA A 396 4.06 -2.36 -8.72
C ALA A 396 2.73 -2.76 -8.05
N SER A 397 2.54 -4.05 -7.77
CA SER A 397 1.35 -4.56 -7.07
C SER A 397 1.21 -3.95 -5.67
N MET A 398 2.31 -3.84 -4.92
CA MET A 398 2.31 -3.19 -3.62
C MET A 398 1.90 -1.71 -3.71
N LEU A 399 2.39 -0.98 -4.71
CA LEU A 399 2.00 0.41 -4.94
C LEU A 399 0.50 0.54 -5.26
N VAL A 400 0.00 -0.30 -6.21
CA VAL A 400 -1.42 -0.30 -6.59
C VAL A 400 -2.30 -0.59 -5.38
N VAL A 401 -1.97 -1.63 -4.62
CA VAL A 401 -2.79 -2.03 -3.47
C VAL A 401 -2.73 -0.99 -2.35
N ALA A 402 -1.56 -0.44 -2.05
CA ALA A 402 -1.44 0.62 -1.04
C ALA A 402 -2.26 1.86 -1.42
N MET A 403 -2.26 2.25 -2.69
CA MET A 403 -2.96 3.45 -3.14
C MET A 403 -4.46 3.21 -3.36
N GLN A 404 -4.81 2.22 -4.19
CA GLN A 404 -6.18 2.09 -4.68
C GLN A 404 -7.07 1.20 -3.80
N TYR A 405 -6.49 0.23 -3.07
CA TYR A 405 -7.28 -0.67 -2.22
C TYR A 405 -7.46 -0.11 -0.80
N VAL A 406 -6.41 0.46 -0.23
CA VAL A 406 -6.44 0.92 1.17
C VAL A 406 -6.21 2.43 1.35
N ASN A 407 -5.99 3.19 0.29
CA ASN A 407 -5.79 4.65 0.30
C ASN A 407 -4.68 5.11 1.26
N LYS A 408 -3.49 4.54 1.13
CA LYS A 408 -2.29 4.90 1.91
C LYS A 408 -1.24 5.61 1.05
N PRO A 409 -1.48 6.85 0.60
CA PRO A 409 -0.54 7.58 -0.26
C PRO A 409 0.82 7.83 0.40
N GLU A 410 0.87 7.92 1.74
CA GLU A 410 2.09 8.13 2.51
C GLU A 410 3.09 6.97 2.43
N VAL A 411 2.63 5.76 2.10
CA VAL A 411 3.49 4.57 1.96
C VAL A 411 4.17 4.53 0.58
N ILE A 412 3.58 5.20 -0.41
CA ILE A 412 3.97 5.07 -1.82
C ILE A 412 5.43 5.47 -2.06
N ASP A 413 5.90 6.54 -1.43
CA ASP A 413 7.26 7.01 -1.66
C ASP A 413 8.31 6.00 -1.22
N SER A 414 8.15 5.38 -0.05
CA SER A 414 9.06 4.37 0.48
C SER A 414 9.15 3.11 -0.39
N VAL A 415 8.01 2.66 -0.94
CA VAL A 415 7.97 1.50 -1.84
C VAL A 415 8.52 1.86 -3.22
N PHE A 416 8.19 3.05 -3.73
CA PHE A 416 8.63 3.52 -5.05
C PHE A 416 10.14 3.66 -5.15
N GLN A 417 10.80 4.13 -4.10
CA GLN A 417 12.25 4.37 -4.08
C GLN A 417 13.08 3.08 -4.03
N VAL A 418 12.51 1.93 -3.66
CA VAL A 418 13.23 0.65 -3.58
C VAL A 418 13.76 0.22 -4.94
N VAL A 419 13.00 0.49 -6.02
CA VAL A 419 13.40 0.16 -7.38
C VAL A 419 13.73 1.44 -8.14
N ASP A 420 14.99 1.64 -8.47
CA ASP A 420 15.44 2.81 -9.21
C ASP A 420 15.12 2.66 -10.71
N THR A 421 14.18 3.46 -11.17
CA THR A 421 13.76 3.49 -12.59
C THR A 421 14.02 4.85 -13.24
N ARG A 422 14.94 5.66 -12.69
CA ARG A 422 15.19 7.04 -13.17
C ARG A 422 15.63 7.12 -14.62
N ASP A 423 16.38 6.12 -15.08
CA ASP A 423 16.90 6.03 -16.44
C ASP A 423 16.11 5.03 -17.31
N SER A 424 14.92 4.62 -16.84
CA SER A 424 14.13 3.58 -17.50
C SER A 424 13.53 4.04 -18.83
N ASP A 425 13.52 3.14 -19.80
CA ASP A 425 12.68 3.23 -20.99
C ASP A 425 11.25 2.81 -20.64
N ALA A 426 10.50 3.76 -20.12
CA ALA A 426 9.14 3.51 -19.65
C ALA A 426 8.18 3.09 -20.78
N GLU A 427 8.55 3.34 -22.05
CA GLU A 427 7.78 2.91 -23.22
C GLU A 427 7.68 1.39 -23.33
N ASN A 428 8.76 0.69 -23.00
CA ASN A 428 8.84 -0.77 -23.12
C ASN A 428 8.71 -1.50 -21.77
N CYS A 429 8.45 -0.78 -20.69
CA CYS A 429 8.33 -1.33 -19.34
C CYS A 429 6.95 -1.04 -18.75
N TYR A 430 6.01 -1.97 -18.90
CA TYR A 430 4.64 -1.84 -18.36
C TYR A 430 4.62 -1.54 -16.87
N TYR A 431 5.35 -2.29 -16.07
CA TYR A 431 5.40 -2.09 -14.61
C TYR A 431 6.03 -0.75 -14.22
N CYS A 432 7.02 -0.26 -15.01
CA CYS A 432 7.61 1.06 -14.76
C CYS A 432 6.56 2.17 -14.97
N SER A 433 5.79 2.10 -16.04
CA SER A 433 4.71 3.03 -16.34
C SER A 433 3.63 3.02 -15.25
N ASN A 434 3.19 1.84 -14.85
CA ASN A 434 2.19 1.66 -13.79
C ASN A 434 2.69 2.22 -12.44
N ARG A 435 3.94 1.95 -12.06
CA ARG A 435 4.55 2.50 -10.84
C ARG A 435 4.55 4.04 -10.85
N ILE A 436 4.93 4.66 -11.97
CA ILE A 436 4.92 6.13 -12.10
C ILE A 436 3.49 6.66 -12.06
N TYR A 437 2.53 5.96 -12.65
CA TYR A 437 1.12 6.33 -12.57
C TYR A 437 0.63 6.35 -11.12
N ILE A 438 0.86 5.28 -10.37
CA ILE A 438 0.47 5.20 -8.96
C ILE A 438 1.18 6.28 -8.12
N LYS A 439 2.47 6.51 -8.37
CA LYS A 439 3.19 7.63 -7.73
C LYS A 439 2.54 8.98 -8.04
N THR A 440 2.14 9.19 -9.29
CA THR A 440 1.48 10.43 -9.72
C THR A 440 0.14 10.66 -8.99
N ILE A 441 -0.71 9.64 -8.86
CA ILE A 441 -1.98 9.78 -8.13
C ILE A 441 -1.76 9.89 -6.61
N ALA A 442 -0.73 9.27 -6.04
CA ALA A 442 -0.38 9.47 -4.64
C ALA A 442 0.07 10.92 -4.36
N GLU A 443 0.88 11.52 -5.24
CA GLU A 443 1.24 12.94 -5.13
C GLU A 443 0.03 13.87 -5.28
N LEU A 444 -0.95 13.51 -6.12
CA LEU A 444 -2.21 14.23 -6.24
C LEU A 444 -3.00 14.18 -4.92
N GLU A 445 -3.09 13.01 -4.31
CA GLU A 445 -3.76 12.80 -3.02
C GLU A 445 -3.08 13.59 -1.89
N LEU A 446 -1.76 13.63 -1.88
CA LEU A 446 -0.96 14.41 -0.94
C LEU A 446 -0.94 15.93 -1.28
N LYS A 447 -1.62 16.35 -2.34
CA LYS A 447 -1.70 17.74 -2.82
C LYS A 447 -0.35 18.33 -3.25
N HIS A 448 0.59 17.50 -3.66
CA HIS A 448 1.89 17.91 -4.18
C HIS A 448 1.81 18.11 -5.70
N TYR A 449 1.08 19.12 -6.16
CA TYR A 449 0.70 19.27 -7.57
C TYR A 449 1.89 19.44 -8.53
N ASP A 450 2.97 20.09 -8.12
CA ASP A 450 4.19 20.18 -8.94
C ASP A 450 4.87 18.80 -9.12
N SER A 451 4.84 17.97 -8.08
CA SER A 451 5.33 16.58 -8.15
C SER A 451 4.47 15.73 -9.09
N VAL A 452 3.15 15.91 -9.11
CA VAL A 452 2.25 15.27 -10.09
C VAL A 452 2.74 15.54 -11.50
N LEU A 453 2.99 16.81 -11.83
CA LEU A 453 3.47 17.20 -13.15
C LEU A 453 4.88 16.68 -13.46
N HIS A 454 5.75 16.67 -12.46
CA HIS A 454 7.11 16.14 -12.60
C HIS A 454 7.11 14.66 -12.98
N TYR A 455 6.38 13.82 -12.23
CA TYR A 455 6.33 12.37 -12.51
C TYR A 455 5.59 12.07 -13.82
N ALA A 456 4.42 12.65 -14.04
CA ALA A 456 3.64 12.44 -15.26
C ALA A 456 4.43 12.85 -16.52
N SER A 457 5.18 13.96 -16.49
CA SER A 457 5.94 14.44 -17.66
C SER A 457 7.02 13.48 -18.15
N LYS A 458 7.50 12.58 -17.30
CA LYS A 458 8.52 11.58 -17.67
C LYS A 458 7.97 10.56 -18.67
N ILE A 459 6.68 10.23 -18.56
CA ILE A 459 6.03 9.19 -19.34
C ILE A 459 5.11 9.75 -20.43
N PHE A 460 4.57 10.94 -20.21
CA PHE A 460 3.58 11.55 -21.09
C PHE A 460 4.01 11.73 -22.57
N LYS A 461 5.27 11.50 -22.87
CA LYS A 461 5.84 11.56 -24.22
C LYS A 461 5.52 10.33 -25.08
N TYR A 462 5.09 9.23 -24.45
CA TYR A 462 4.93 7.94 -25.11
C TYR A 462 3.47 7.72 -25.52
N GLU A 463 3.27 7.00 -26.61
CA GLU A 463 1.94 6.58 -27.03
C GLU A 463 1.30 5.69 -25.94
N ASN A 464 -0.05 5.76 -25.83
CA ASN A 464 -0.85 5.01 -24.84
C ASN A 464 -0.73 5.40 -23.35
N GLN A 465 -0.27 6.62 -23.06
CA GLN A 465 -0.17 7.11 -21.68
C GLN A 465 -1.27 8.14 -21.31
N GLN A 466 -2.47 7.95 -21.85
CA GLN A 466 -3.59 8.88 -21.67
C GLN A 466 -4.11 8.94 -20.24
N ASP A 467 -3.91 7.89 -19.46
CA ASP A 467 -4.35 7.81 -18.05
C ASP A 467 -3.75 8.92 -17.17
N PHE A 468 -2.56 9.41 -17.54
CA PHE A 468 -1.90 10.53 -16.86
C PHE A 468 -2.59 11.88 -17.08
N LEU A 469 -3.42 12.01 -18.11
CA LEU A 469 -4.12 13.28 -18.41
C LEU A 469 -5.03 13.72 -17.27
N LYS A 470 -5.75 12.80 -16.62
CA LYS A 470 -6.67 13.12 -15.53
C LYS A 470 -5.95 13.68 -14.30
N PRO A 471 -4.96 13.02 -13.70
CA PRO A 471 -4.24 13.58 -12.57
C PRO A 471 -3.48 14.87 -12.93
N MET A 472 -2.95 15.00 -14.15
CA MET A 472 -2.34 16.25 -14.63
C MET A 472 -3.37 17.38 -14.75
N ALA A 473 -4.55 17.10 -15.26
CA ALA A 473 -5.62 18.12 -15.37
C ALA A 473 -6.05 18.62 -13.99
N ALA A 474 -6.21 17.72 -13.02
CA ALA A 474 -6.51 18.08 -11.65
C ALA A 474 -5.38 18.97 -11.05
N ALA A 475 -4.11 18.59 -11.22
CA ALA A 475 -2.99 19.40 -10.77
C ALA A 475 -2.92 20.77 -11.43
N TYR A 476 -3.20 20.86 -12.76
CA TYR A 476 -3.27 22.13 -13.47
C TYR A 476 -4.33 23.07 -12.89
N LEU A 477 -5.53 22.55 -12.62
CA LEU A 477 -6.61 23.34 -12.01
C LEU A 477 -6.20 23.88 -10.65
N HIS A 478 -5.63 23.05 -9.79
CA HIS A 478 -5.16 23.49 -8.46
C HIS A 478 -4.02 24.52 -8.52
N LEU A 479 -3.19 24.47 -9.56
CA LEU A 479 -2.12 25.46 -9.81
C LEU A 479 -2.60 26.71 -10.55
N GLY A 480 -3.90 26.83 -10.85
CA GLY A 480 -4.45 27.96 -11.63
C GLY A 480 -4.04 27.96 -13.10
N LYS A 481 -3.55 26.82 -13.63
CA LYS A 481 -3.18 26.63 -15.04
C LYS A 481 -4.39 26.12 -15.86
N LYS A 482 -4.31 26.22 -17.17
CA LYS A 482 -5.39 25.78 -18.08
C LYS A 482 -5.15 24.36 -18.56
N PRO A 483 -5.94 23.34 -18.14
CA PRO A 483 -5.79 21.96 -18.60
C PRO A 483 -5.85 21.77 -20.13
N MET A 484 -6.58 22.64 -20.86
CA MET A 484 -6.60 22.59 -22.33
C MET A 484 -5.22 22.77 -22.97
N ASP A 485 -4.28 23.37 -22.26
CA ASP A 485 -2.92 23.55 -22.76
C ASP A 485 -2.14 22.20 -22.76
N LEU A 486 -2.56 21.21 -21.94
CA LEU A 486 -2.04 19.85 -21.98
C LEU A 486 -2.33 19.20 -23.34
N LEU A 487 -3.55 19.34 -23.85
CA LEU A 487 -3.93 18.75 -25.14
C LEU A 487 -3.17 19.37 -26.29
N LYS A 488 -2.87 20.67 -26.21
CA LYS A 488 -2.14 21.39 -27.27
C LYS A 488 -0.63 21.12 -27.27
N SER A 489 -0.05 21.01 -26.07
CA SER A 489 1.40 20.90 -25.89
C SER A 489 1.93 19.46 -25.94
N SER A 490 1.06 18.48 -25.71
CA SER A 490 1.47 17.08 -25.59
C SER A 490 1.82 16.41 -26.92
N GLY A 491 1.28 16.88 -28.02
CA GLY A 491 1.37 16.17 -29.31
C GLY A 491 0.62 14.82 -29.34
N LEU A 492 -0.10 14.49 -28.29
CA LEU A 492 -0.89 13.25 -28.18
C LEU A 492 -2.04 13.22 -29.19
N ARG A 493 -2.16 12.11 -29.88
CA ARG A 493 -3.33 11.82 -30.73
C ARG A 493 -4.36 11.09 -29.88
N LEU A 494 -5.25 11.85 -29.24
CA LEU A 494 -6.38 11.28 -28.52
C LEU A 494 -7.48 10.84 -29.50
N THR A 495 -8.13 9.73 -29.18
CA THR A 495 -9.41 9.42 -29.80
C THR A 495 -10.46 10.43 -29.33
N LYS A 496 -11.55 10.53 -30.09
CA LYS A 496 -12.68 11.40 -29.71
C LYS A 496 -13.26 11.03 -28.34
N GLU A 497 -13.27 9.75 -28.02
CA GLU A 497 -13.73 9.24 -26.72
C GLU A 497 -12.81 9.66 -25.57
N GLN A 498 -11.50 9.51 -25.73
CA GLN A 498 -10.50 9.91 -24.74
C GLN A 498 -10.51 11.43 -24.49
N GLU A 499 -10.65 12.24 -25.56
CA GLU A 499 -10.78 13.69 -25.41
C GLU A 499 -12.09 14.06 -24.70
N SER A 500 -13.19 13.37 -25.03
CA SER A 500 -14.47 13.54 -24.36
C SER A 500 -14.41 13.22 -22.87
N ASP A 501 -13.75 12.13 -22.51
CA ASP A 501 -13.53 11.71 -21.12
C ASP A 501 -12.65 12.71 -20.34
N PHE A 502 -11.56 13.17 -20.95
CA PHE A 502 -10.73 14.23 -20.38
C PHE A 502 -11.51 15.53 -20.11
N LEU A 503 -12.35 15.96 -21.06
CA LEU A 503 -13.16 17.18 -20.92
C LEU A 503 -14.22 17.03 -19.83
N LEU A 504 -14.87 15.87 -19.73
CA LEU A 504 -15.80 15.56 -18.66
C LEU A 504 -15.12 15.62 -17.30
N TYR A 505 -14.01 14.91 -17.14
CA TYR A 505 -13.23 14.89 -15.91
C TYR A 505 -12.78 16.29 -15.49
N THR A 506 -12.22 17.06 -16.43
CA THR A 506 -11.74 18.42 -16.15
C THR A 506 -12.88 19.35 -15.72
N GLY A 507 -14.04 19.24 -16.37
CA GLY A 507 -15.25 19.98 -16.00
C GLY A 507 -15.73 19.62 -14.60
N THR A 508 -15.74 18.33 -14.24
CA THR A 508 -16.16 17.87 -12.89
C THR A 508 -15.19 18.30 -11.80
N GLN A 509 -13.87 18.27 -12.06
CA GLN A 509 -12.88 18.77 -11.10
C GLN A 509 -12.99 20.29 -10.91
N SER A 510 -13.30 21.04 -11.97
CA SER A 510 -13.59 22.49 -11.86
C SER A 510 -14.80 22.76 -10.95
N LEU A 511 -15.85 21.92 -11.00
CA LEU A 511 -17.02 22.05 -10.10
C LEU A 511 -16.63 21.81 -8.63
N ILE A 512 -15.78 20.83 -8.36
CA ILE A 512 -15.29 20.53 -7.00
C ILE A 512 -14.51 21.73 -6.43
N LEU A 513 -13.75 22.43 -7.28
CA LEU A 513 -13.02 23.66 -6.92
C LEU A 513 -13.91 24.90 -6.83
N GLY A 514 -15.21 24.79 -7.13
CA GLY A 514 -16.15 25.90 -7.11
C GLY A 514 -16.09 26.79 -8.36
N ASP A 515 -15.28 26.46 -9.37
CA ASP A 515 -15.16 27.22 -10.62
C ASP A 515 -16.18 26.75 -11.67
N GLN A 516 -17.40 27.30 -11.55
CA GLN A 516 -18.51 26.96 -12.45
C GLN A 516 -18.29 27.48 -13.87
N ASP A 517 -17.56 28.57 -14.05
CA ASP A 517 -17.31 29.15 -15.37
C ASP A 517 -16.35 28.27 -16.18
N SER A 518 -15.26 27.82 -15.55
CA SER A 518 -14.35 26.86 -16.16
C SER A 518 -15.08 25.53 -16.48
N ALA A 519 -15.85 24.99 -15.55
CA ALA A 519 -16.63 23.77 -15.78
C ALA A 519 -17.52 23.88 -17.02
N LYS A 520 -18.23 25.00 -17.18
CA LYS A 520 -19.09 25.27 -18.34
C LYS A 520 -18.29 25.31 -19.66
N ILE A 521 -17.05 25.84 -19.64
CA ILE A 521 -16.17 25.85 -20.80
C ILE A 521 -15.88 24.41 -21.26
N TYR A 522 -15.52 23.53 -20.34
CA TYR A 522 -15.17 22.14 -20.64
C TYR A 522 -16.38 21.33 -21.12
N PHE A 523 -17.55 21.47 -20.46
CA PHE A 523 -18.77 20.78 -20.91
C PHE A 523 -19.25 21.28 -22.28
N ASN A 524 -19.11 22.56 -22.58
CA ASN A 524 -19.40 23.09 -23.92
C ASN A 524 -18.44 22.57 -24.98
N ALA A 525 -17.13 22.45 -24.64
CA ALA A 525 -16.13 21.84 -25.53
C ALA A 525 -16.48 20.37 -25.82
N LEU A 526 -16.84 19.60 -24.80
CA LEU A 526 -17.28 18.21 -24.92
C LEU A 526 -18.52 18.09 -25.85
N ASN A 527 -19.51 18.93 -25.66
CA ASN A 527 -20.70 18.92 -26.49
C ASN A 527 -20.41 19.26 -27.96
N LYS A 528 -19.48 20.19 -28.22
CA LYS A 528 -19.03 20.51 -29.59
C LYS A 528 -18.26 19.37 -30.23
N LEU A 529 -17.40 18.70 -29.47
CA LEU A 529 -16.62 17.57 -29.93
C LEU A 529 -17.51 16.42 -30.41
N ASN A 530 -18.62 16.17 -29.71
CA ASN A 530 -19.48 15.02 -29.96
C ASN A 530 -20.57 15.26 -31.02
N ASN A 531 -20.62 16.42 -31.69
CA ASN A 531 -21.73 16.86 -32.55
C ASN A 531 -23.08 16.74 -31.81
N SER A 532 -23.95 17.72 -31.91
CA SER A 532 -25.17 17.82 -31.10
C SER A 532 -26.12 16.60 -31.15
N ASP A 533 -25.90 15.64 -32.05
CA ASP A 533 -26.77 14.49 -32.28
C ASP A 533 -26.23 13.13 -31.79
N SER A 534 -24.98 13.06 -31.32
CA SER A 534 -24.42 11.79 -30.81
C SER A 534 -24.56 11.67 -29.29
N ILE A 535 -25.56 10.91 -28.83
CA ILE A 535 -25.81 10.63 -27.43
C ILE A 535 -24.87 9.54 -26.96
N ASN A 536 -24.01 9.86 -25.98
CA ASN A 536 -23.17 8.94 -25.23
C ASN A 536 -23.16 9.28 -23.73
N PHE A 537 -22.55 8.45 -22.91
CA PHE A 537 -22.53 8.63 -21.47
C PHE A 537 -21.91 9.98 -21.05
N ASN A 538 -20.81 10.39 -21.68
CA ASN A 538 -20.13 11.64 -21.35
C ASN A 538 -20.97 12.88 -21.69
N THR A 539 -21.75 12.87 -22.80
CA THR A 539 -22.66 13.98 -23.14
C THR A 539 -23.82 14.08 -22.15
N ALA A 540 -24.38 12.94 -21.72
CA ALA A 540 -25.43 12.89 -20.72
C ALA A 540 -24.97 13.40 -19.36
N CYS A 541 -23.75 12.98 -18.93
CA CYS A 541 -23.11 13.49 -17.72
C CYS A 541 -22.80 15.00 -17.80
N ALA A 542 -22.31 15.48 -18.94
CA ALA A 542 -22.09 16.92 -19.16
C ALA A 542 -23.38 17.74 -19.04
N ALA A 543 -24.49 17.25 -19.60
CA ALA A 543 -25.81 17.86 -19.42
C ALA A 543 -26.24 17.88 -17.95
N TYR A 544 -26.06 16.77 -17.23
CA TYR A 544 -26.36 16.66 -15.80
C TYR A 544 -25.56 17.67 -14.96
N TYR A 545 -24.24 17.71 -15.11
CA TYR A 545 -23.37 18.62 -14.37
C TYR A 545 -23.53 20.10 -14.79
N SER A 546 -23.99 20.35 -16.02
CA SER A 546 -24.40 21.69 -16.47
C SER A 546 -25.78 22.12 -15.95
N ARG A 547 -26.46 21.28 -15.15
CA ARG A 547 -27.83 21.46 -14.64
C ARG A 547 -28.92 21.49 -15.71
N ASP A 548 -28.65 21.02 -16.94
CA ASP A 548 -29.66 20.77 -17.96
C ASP A 548 -30.30 19.38 -17.76
N PHE A 549 -31.05 19.26 -16.65
CA PHE A 549 -31.63 17.98 -16.23
C PHE A 549 -32.68 17.44 -17.19
N ILE A 550 -33.32 18.31 -18.01
CA ILE A 550 -34.30 17.88 -19.03
C ILE A 550 -33.57 17.14 -20.15
N ARG A 551 -32.46 17.69 -20.63
CA ARG A 551 -31.60 17.06 -21.63
C ARG A 551 -30.93 15.80 -21.04
N ALA A 552 -30.37 15.86 -19.86
CA ALA A 552 -29.76 14.75 -19.20
C ALA A 552 -30.72 13.54 -19.06
N LYS A 553 -31.95 13.80 -18.61
CA LYS A 553 -33.01 12.77 -18.56
C LYS A 553 -33.23 12.10 -19.90
N LYS A 554 -33.41 12.87 -20.96
CA LYS A 554 -33.64 12.33 -22.32
C LYS A 554 -32.47 11.47 -22.79
N GLU A 555 -31.24 11.94 -22.57
CA GLU A 555 -30.04 11.23 -23.00
C GLU A 555 -29.81 9.93 -22.18
N PHE A 556 -29.95 9.96 -20.85
CA PHE A 556 -29.85 8.74 -20.02
C PHE A 556 -31.00 7.75 -20.30
N GLN A 557 -32.21 8.20 -20.56
CA GLN A 557 -33.30 7.32 -21.01
C GLN A 557 -32.97 6.63 -22.34
N THR A 558 -32.38 7.35 -23.27
CA THR A 558 -31.95 6.78 -24.56
C THR A 558 -30.83 5.75 -24.37
N LEU A 559 -29.85 6.03 -23.50
CA LEU A 559 -28.76 5.11 -23.16
C LEU A 559 -29.29 3.84 -22.48
N LYS A 560 -30.22 3.99 -21.53
CA LYS A 560 -30.88 2.86 -20.86
C LYS A 560 -31.69 1.99 -21.82
N GLN A 561 -32.23 2.55 -22.88
CA GLN A 561 -32.91 1.77 -23.93
C GLN A 561 -31.91 0.93 -24.75
N ARG A 562 -30.67 1.40 -24.92
CA ARG A 562 -29.60 0.65 -25.62
C ARG A 562 -29.02 -0.43 -24.76
N ASP A 563 -28.77 -0.12 -23.50
CA ASP A 563 -28.31 -1.08 -22.47
C ASP A 563 -29.11 -0.86 -21.17
N SER A 564 -30.05 -1.75 -20.93
CA SER A 564 -30.93 -1.69 -19.76
C SER A 564 -30.27 -2.14 -18.47
N LEU A 565 -29.04 -2.68 -18.55
CA LEU A 565 -28.29 -3.24 -17.42
C LEU A 565 -27.09 -2.37 -17.00
N ASP A 566 -26.83 -1.26 -17.69
CA ASP A 566 -25.77 -0.33 -17.32
C ASP A 566 -26.10 0.38 -16.00
N LEU A 567 -25.36 0.00 -14.95
CA LEU A 567 -25.56 0.49 -13.59
C LEU A 567 -25.31 2.01 -13.45
N ASP A 568 -24.31 2.55 -14.17
CA ASP A 568 -23.98 3.97 -14.12
C ASP A 568 -25.08 4.81 -14.78
N VAL A 569 -25.60 4.37 -15.92
CA VAL A 569 -26.73 5.01 -16.60
C VAL A 569 -27.96 5.03 -15.70
N ILE A 570 -28.30 3.90 -15.06
CA ILE A 570 -29.45 3.81 -14.14
C ILE A 570 -29.24 4.74 -12.94
N GLY A 571 -28.03 4.75 -12.34
CA GLY A 571 -27.70 5.61 -11.21
C GLY A 571 -27.80 7.10 -11.54
N PHE A 572 -27.24 7.54 -12.65
CA PHE A 572 -27.36 8.93 -13.10
C PHE A 572 -28.79 9.30 -13.50
N LEU A 573 -29.56 8.38 -14.05
CA LEU A 573 -30.97 8.61 -14.36
C LEU A 573 -31.77 8.82 -13.06
N ALA A 574 -31.55 8.02 -12.02
CA ALA A 574 -32.14 8.20 -10.71
C ALA A 574 -31.78 9.58 -10.12
N ASN A 575 -30.51 9.97 -10.18
CA ASN A 575 -30.02 11.28 -9.72
C ASN A 575 -30.72 12.43 -10.52
N THR A 576 -30.87 12.24 -11.82
CA THR A 576 -31.54 13.24 -12.71
C THR A 576 -33.01 13.39 -12.36
N TYR A 577 -33.74 12.30 -12.13
CA TYR A 577 -35.13 12.34 -11.68
C TYR A 577 -35.26 13.03 -10.31
N ALA A 578 -34.34 12.78 -9.38
CA ALA A 578 -34.34 13.46 -8.09
C ALA A 578 -34.13 14.97 -8.24
N LYS A 579 -33.20 15.42 -9.11
CA LYS A 579 -33.01 16.86 -9.43
C LYS A 579 -34.18 17.50 -10.10
N LEU A 580 -34.98 16.74 -10.83
CA LEU A 580 -36.25 17.19 -11.44
C LEU A 580 -37.46 17.10 -10.49
N ASN A 581 -37.23 16.70 -9.24
CA ASN A 581 -38.26 16.49 -8.21
C ASN A 581 -39.32 15.44 -8.58
N THR A 582 -38.96 14.47 -9.44
CA THR A 582 -39.82 13.34 -9.85
C THR A 582 -39.38 12.08 -9.03
N LEU A 583 -39.61 12.13 -7.71
CA LEU A 583 -39.09 11.15 -6.77
C LEU A 583 -39.61 9.72 -6.98
N GLU A 584 -40.85 9.56 -7.47
CA GLU A 584 -41.39 8.23 -7.80
C GLU A 584 -40.59 7.53 -8.88
N ASN A 585 -40.23 8.24 -9.95
CA ASN A 585 -39.35 7.71 -11.00
C ASN A 585 -37.95 7.43 -10.51
N ALA A 586 -37.38 8.32 -9.68
CA ALA A 586 -36.08 8.09 -9.04
C ALA A 586 -36.08 6.82 -8.21
N GLN A 587 -37.15 6.60 -7.41
CA GLN A 587 -37.29 5.43 -6.57
C GLN A 587 -37.39 4.12 -7.37
N GLN A 588 -38.07 4.15 -8.53
CA GLN A 588 -38.13 3.00 -9.44
C GLN A 588 -36.72 2.60 -9.92
N GLU A 589 -35.90 3.57 -10.35
CA GLU A 589 -34.51 3.31 -10.76
C GLU A 589 -33.64 2.78 -9.61
N ILE A 590 -33.82 3.32 -8.40
CA ILE A 590 -33.11 2.85 -7.21
C ILE A 590 -33.53 1.42 -6.83
N GLN A 591 -34.81 1.07 -6.95
CA GLN A 591 -35.27 -0.31 -6.73
C GLN A 591 -34.67 -1.25 -7.78
N LEU A 592 -34.61 -0.82 -9.04
CA LEU A 592 -33.96 -1.57 -10.11
C LEU A 592 -32.48 -1.80 -9.79
N LEU A 593 -31.71 -0.78 -9.42
CA LEU A 593 -30.32 -0.92 -9.00
C LEU A 593 -30.16 -1.94 -7.87
N LYS A 594 -30.99 -1.85 -6.83
CA LYS A 594 -30.95 -2.79 -5.69
C LYS A 594 -31.26 -4.23 -6.12
N SER A 595 -32.17 -4.42 -7.09
CA SER A 595 -32.50 -5.74 -7.61
C SER A 595 -31.39 -6.37 -8.48
N MET A 596 -30.46 -5.53 -8.97
CA MET A 596 -29.32 -5.95 -9.78
C MET A 596 -28.08 -6.28 -8.95
N GLN A 597 -28.18 -6.27 -7.62
CA GLN A 597 -27.07 -6.62 -6.74
C GLN A 597 -26.66 -8.08 -6.95
N ARG A 598 -25.36 -8.28 -7.20
CA ARG A 598 -24.76 -9.60 -7.45
C ARG A 598 -23.42 -9.68 -6.73
N GLU A 599 -22.91 -10.89 -6.61
CA GLU A 599 -21.53 -11.12 -6.19
C GLU A 599 -20.53 -10.44 -7.14
N TYR A 600 -19.36 -10.11 -6.63
CA TYR A 600 -18.23 -9.54 -7.36
C TYR A 600 -18.51 -8.14 -8.00
N GLN A 601 -19.42 -7.37 -7.43
CA GLN A 601 -19.63 -5.98 -7.84
C GLN A 601 -18.81 -4.98 -7.00
N PHE A 602 -18.14 -5.44 -5.98
CA PHE A 602 -17.19 -4.68 -5.15
C PHE A 602 -17.70 -3.30 -4.75
N GLY A 603 -18.91 -3.26 -4.21
CA GLY A 603 -19.54 -2.02 -3.70
C GLY A 603 -20.01 -1.03 -4.77
N LYS A 604 -20.09 -1.41 -6.03
CA LYS A 604 -20.53 -0.53 -7.13
C LYS A 604 -21.95 0.02 -6.90
N ILE A 605 -22.89 -0.83 -6.54
CA ILE A 605 -24.27 -0.41 -6.30
C ILE A 605 -24.36 0.50 -5.08
N GLU A 606 -23.69 0.15 -4.00
CA GLU A 606 -23.60 0.97 -2.78
C GLU A 606 -23.05 2.36 -3.10
N TYR A 607 -22.02 2.46 -3.92
CA TYR A 607 -21.45 3.73 -4.33
C TYR A 607 -22.45 4.59 -5.13
N LEU A 608 -23.21 3.98 -6.05
CA LEU A 608 -24.26 4.67 -6.80
C LEU A 608 -25.43 5.12 -5.90
N LEU A 609 -25.78 4.31 -4.90
CA LEU A 609 -26.77 4.70 -3.89
C LEU A 609 -26.26 5.86 -3.02
N ALA A 610 -24.99 5.90 -2.66
CA ALA A 610 -24.41 7.04 -1.96
C ALA A 610 -24.52 8.34 -2.77
N ARG A 611 -24.24 8.30 -4.08
CA ARG A 611 -24.45 9.44 -4.98
C ARG A 611 -25.92 9.92 -4.99
N TYR A 612 -26.85 8.98 -5.04
CA TYR A 612 -28.28 9.31 -5.01
C TYR A 612 -28.69 10.01 -3.73
N TYR A 613 -28.26 9.50 -2.58
CA TYR A 613 -28.56 10.13 -1.30
C TYR A 613 -27.84 11.48 -1.10
N ALA A 614 -26.66 11.66 -1.69
CA ALA A 614 -25.99 12.95 -1.74
C ALA A 614 -26.81 13.99 -2.55
N VAL A 615 -27.48 13.56 -3.62
CA VAL A 615 -28.41 14.41 -4.38
C VAL A 615 -29.63 14.82 -3.54
N LEU A 616 -30.11 13.94 -2.67
CA LEU A 616 -31.21 14.20 -1.75
C LEU A 616 -30.79 14.95 -0.48
N GLN A 617 -29.50 15.14 -0.24
CA GLN A 617 -28.92 15.72 0.98
C GLN A 617 -29.27 14.93 2.26
N ASP A 618 -29.37 13.60 2.14
CA ASP A 618 -29.54 12.69 3.26
C ASP A 618 -28.16 12.19 3.75
N ASP A 619 -27.53 12.98 4.60
CA ASP A 619 -26.17 12.74 5.10
C ASP A 619 -26.03 11.34 5.76
N THR A 620 -27.05 10.91 6.48
CA THR A 620 -27.06 9.59 7.16
C THR A 620 -26.94 8.47 6.13
N GLN A 621 -27.70 8.52 5.06
CA GLN A 621 -27.69 7.52 4.01
C GLN A 621 -26.43 7.63 3.14
N VAL A 622 -25.91 8.83 2.92
CA VAL A 622 -24.64 9.04 2.18
C VAL A 622 -23.53 8.23 2.86
N PHE A 623 -23.29 8.46 4.15
CA PHE A 623 -22.22 7.78 4.84
C PHE A 623 -22.51 6.30 5.10
N HIS A 624 -23.78 5.92 5.29
CA HIS A 624 -24.16 4.51 5.36
C HIS A 624 -23.71 3.76 4.09
N TYR A 625 -24.04 4.31 2.90
CA TYR A 625 -23.72 3.63 1.64
C TYR A 625 -22.26 3.79 1.23
N LEU A 626 -21.59 4.92 1.53
CA LEU A 626 -20.14 5.04 1.30
C LEU A 626 -19.34 4.02 2.10
N ASN A 627 -19.64 3.87 3.40
CA ASN A 627 -18.99 2.86 4.23
C ASN A 627 -19.25 1.43 3.71
N ARG A 628 -20.46 1.14 3.26
CA ARG A 628 -20.77 -0.15 2.66
C ARG A 628 -20.04 -0.38 1.34
N ALA A 629 -19.92 0.66 0.51
CA ALA A 629 -19.18 0.58 -0.74
C ALA A 629 -17.70 0.23 -0.49
N VAL A 630 -17.07 0.95 0.43
CA VAL A 630 -15.67 0.67 0.82
C VAL A 630 -15.55 -0.72 1.45
N ALA A 631 -16.43 -1.08 2.38
CA ALA A 631 -16.41 -2.39 3.04
C ALA A 631 -16.60 -3.56 2.07
N ALA A 632 -17.28 -3.34 0.95
CA ALA A 632 -17.46 -4.32 -0.13
C ALA A 632 -16.32 -4.31 -1.18
N GLY A 633 -15.26 -3.55 -0.96
CA GLY A 633 -14.07 -3.55 -1.82
C GLY A 633 -14.02 -2.46 -2.89
N SER A 634 -14.85 -1.41 -2.81
CA SER A 634 -14.77 -0.30 -3.77
C SER A 634 -13.41 0.40 -3.69
N LEU A 635 -12.74 0.48 -4.84
CA LEU A 635 -11.39 1.05 -4.94
C LEU A 635 -11.40 2.58 -4.87
N TYR A 636 -10.32 3.14 -4.31
CA TYR A 636 -10.03 4.57 -4.35
C TYR A 636 -9.35 4.92 -5.68
N THR A 637 -9.99 5.77 -6.47
CA THR A 637 -9.46 6.18 -7.78
C THR A 637 -9.50 7.70 -7.90
N SER A 638 -8.81 8.25 -8.90
CA SER A 638 -8.82 9.68 -9.20
C SER A 638 -10.18 10.22 -9.72
N GLU A 639 -11.22 9.40 -9.73
CA GLU A 639 -12.57 9.76 -10.17
C GLU A 639 -13.65 9.51 -9.11
N LYS A 640 -13.29 8.88 -8.00
CA LYS A 640 -14.22 8.53 -6.92
C LYS A 640 -13.97 9.36 -5.67
N TYR A 641 -14.89 9.30 -4.74
CA TYR A 641 -14.82 9.92 -3.40
C TYR A 641 -14.56 11.43 -3.48
N GLN A 642 -13.39 11.91 -3.09
CA GLN A 642 -13.04 13.33 -3.11
C GLN A 642 -12.96 13.94 -4.51
N TYR A 643 -12.86 13.12 -5.55
CA TYR A 643 -12.87 13.53 -6.96
C TYR A 643 -14.26 13.41 -7.62
N ASP A 644 -15.29 13.06 -6.84
CA ASP A 644 -16.67 12.98 -7.30
C ASP A 644 -17.46 14.22 -6.85
N PRO A 645 -18.01 15.03 -7.78
CA PRO A 645 -18.73 16.25 -7.44
C PRO A 645 -19.94 16.05 -6.51
N HIS A 646 -20.54 14.85 -6.47
CA HIS A 646 -21.65 14.57 -5.57
C HIS A 646 -21.26 14.66 -4.09
N PHE A 647 -19.99 14.41 -3.77
CA PHE A 647 -19.51 14.41 -2.39
C PHE A 647 -18.80 15.70 -1.98
N THR A 648 -18.73 16.72 -2.86
CA THR A 648 -18.12 18.02 -2.54
C THR A 648 -18.60 18.62 -1.21
N PRO A 649 -19.90 18.57 -0.84
CA PRO A 649 -20.36 19.11 0.44
C PRO A 649 -19.81 18.39 1.68
N TYR A 650 -19.34 17.17 1.51
CA TYR A 650 -18.92 16.27 2.60
C TYR A 650 -17.41 16.19 2.83
N LEU A 651 -16.59 16.73 1.91
CA LEU A 651 -15.12 16.55 1.90
C LEU A 651 -14.42 16.98 3.20
N SER A 652 -14.97 17.93 3.95
CA SER A 652 -14.41 18.42 5.20
C SER A 652 -14.99 17.75 6.45
N SER A 653 -15.93 16.80 6.31
CA SER A 653 -16.56 16.16 7.44
C SER A 653 -15.69 15.03 8.04
N PRO A 654 -15.74 14.80 9.36
CA PRO A 654 -15.06 13.68 9.99
C PRO A 654 -15.52 12.32 9.44
N GLU A 655 -16.80 12.20 9.10
CA GLU A 655 -17.38 10.98 8.54
C GLU A 655 -16.79 10.65 7.18
N PHE A 656 -16.55 11.66 6.33
CA PHE A 656 -15.88 11.46 5.05
C PHE A 656 -14.42 11.04 5.22
N HIS A 657 -13.73 11.64 6.21
CA HIS A 657 -12.39 11.21 6.57
C HIS A 657 -12.36 9.73 6.99
N ASN A 658 -13.33 9.28 7.77
CA ASN A 658 -13.45 7.86 8.17
C ASN A 658 -13.65 6.93 6.96
N VAL A 659 -14.38 7.37 5.92
CA VAL A 659 -14.51 6.62 4.66
C VAL A 659 -13.16 6.50 3.97
N MET A 660 -12.39 7.61 3.92
CA MET A 660 -11.06 7.65 3.26
C MET A 660 -10.00 6.83 3.99
N THR A 661 -10.15 6.62 5.29
CA THR A 661 -9.22 5.86 6.15
C THR A 661 -9.80 4.53 6.64
N TYR A 662 -10.85 4.03 6.01
CA TYR A 662 -11.60 2.83 6.44
C TYR A 662 -10.71 1.59 6.63
N TRP A 663 -9.71 1.42 5.77
CA TRP A 663 -8.81 0.27 5.78
C TRP A 663 -7.46 0.51 6.49
N HIS A 664 -7.27 1.69 7.09
CA HIS A 664 -6.03 2.04 7.80
C HIS A 664 -5.83 1.25 9.09
#